data_03291d47b835c8f90dd21285402989eb
#
_entry.id   03291d47b835c8f90dd21285402989eb
#
_cell.length_a   1.000
_cell.length_b   1.000
_cell.length_c   1.000
_cell.angle_alpha   90.00
_cell.angle_beta   90.00
_cell.angle_gamma   90.00
#
_symmetry.space_group_name_H-M   'P 1'
#
loop_
_entity.id
_entity.type
_entity.pdbx_description
1 polymer ?
#
loop_
_entity_poly.entity_id
_entity_poly.type
_entity_poly.pdbx_seq_one_letter_code
_entity_poly.pdbx_strand_id
1 'polypeptide(L)'
;MNESAPDTSAALSATFGPDWEQAANAGLSEAAQLDLRKALEWSFPRYAREPAVPGGEGWAQHAAGVVAILAGLQVDGHTRMAALLAIAVGDRDVSANPHKDPVTLQFGPEIGKLVHGYRALIRLGQVTRDASDASAGSGAQAEMLRKMLLAMAADLRIVLMRLASRLQTLRWHAQHKVPLPEALSRETLELYAPLANRLGIWQVKWEMEDLAFRFLEPVRYKEIARLLEEKRVEREAFIADAIARVREALGSAGIAADVTGRPKHIYSIWNKMRNRRLDFADLYDLRALRIIVEDIRTCYTVLGLVHHLWTPVPDEFDDYISRPKPNGYRSLHTVVYDHDGRPFEVQIRTREMHQFAEFGMAAHWRYKEAGAKGGQVSADSEYDRKLSWIRQLLAWKADVQVDDQLGQAALDTLADSIYVLTPQARVIELPPGATPVDFAYQVHTDLGHRCRGARVDGAMVPLNTRLITGQTVEIIAAKSGGPSRDWINPQLGYLASQRSRAKVRAWFNAIDIQERIAQGQGMLEKELQRLGKTATNLESLAQQLGFACAEDLYVALAKDEFSLRHVAVAFEAPPPDAGPDLSALTRDSRPESAVHAGKSGVLVVGVDSLLTQLAKCCRPAPPDLISGFVTRGRGVSIHRCDCKSFRSLAAREPERVIDVTWGDTREAVYPVDIVVLANDRHGLLRDISEVFARQRINVIGVNTQSRQAIARMVFTAEVGNGEHLVRALAGIREVPGVLEADRR
;
A
#
# COMPACT_ATOMS: atom_id res chain seq x y z
N MET A 1 -20.01 -44.10 25.76
CA MET A 1 -19.15 -44.86 24.84
C MET A 1 -18.01 -43.91 24.49
N ASN A 2 -16.83 -44.14 25.11
CA ASN A 2 -15.60 -43.40 24.76
C ASN A 2 -15.10 -43.94 23.44
N GLU A 3 -15.29 -43.20 22.37
CA GLU A 3 -14.48 -43.40 21.17
C GLU A 3 -13.07 -42.89 21.52
N SER A 4 -12.16 -43.85 21.69
CA SER A 4 -10.73 -43.60 21.80
C SER A 4 -10.30 -42.78 20.57
N ALA A 5 -9.80 -41.56 20.80
CA ALA A 5 -9.18 -40.74 19.75
C ALA A 5 -8.17 -41.63 18.99
N PRO A 6 -8.20 -41.67 17.64
CA PRO A 6 -7.23 -42.43 16.87
C PRO A 6 -5.83 -42.00 17.28
N ASP A 7 -4.93 -42.98 17.42
CA ASP A 7 -3.53 -42.74 17.78
C ASP A 7 -2.91 -41.78 16.75
N THR A 8 -2.91 -40.50 17.10
CA THR A 8 -2.46 -39.40 16.23
C THR A 8 -1.03 -39.63 15.78
N SER A 9 -0.20 -40.31 16.61
CA SER A 9 1.19 -40.61 16.29
C SER A 9 1.31 -41.65 15.15
N ALA A 10 0.46 -42.70 15.17
CA ALA A 10 0.45 -43.69 14.08
C ALA A 10 -0.06 -43.11 12.75
N ALA A 11 -1.08 -42.22 12.80
CA ALA A 11 -1.63 -41.55 11.65
C ALA A 11 -0.62 -40.52 11.04
N LEU A 12 0.12 -39.81 11.89
CA LEU A 12 1.20 -38.90 11.49
C LEU A 12 2.32 -39.66 10.77
N SER A 13 2.81 -40.76 11.36
CA SER A 13 3.88 -41.58 10.75
C SER A 13 3.43 -42.21 9.42
N ALA A 14 2.15 -42.59 9.29
CA ALA A 14 1.61 -43.14 8.06
C ALA A 14 1.47 -42.07 6.95
N THR A 15 1.16 -40.82 7.32
CA THR A 15 0.95 -39.74 6.35
C THR A 15 2.25 -39.07 5.89
N PHE A 16 3.20 -38.86 6.79
CA PHE A 16 4.42 -38.10 6.53
C PHE A 16 5.67 -38.99 6.34
N GLY A 17 5.65 -40.22 6.86
CA GLY A 17 6.78 -41.16 6.81
C GLY A 17 7.92 -40.80 7.78
N PRO A 18 8.78 -41.77 8.15
CA PRO A 18 9.89 -41.56 9.08
C PRO A 18 10.97 -40.62 8.53
N ASP A 19 11.24 -40.68 7.24
CA ASP A 19 12.25 -39.85 6.59
C ASP A 19 11.90 -38.38 6.60
N TRP A 20 10.58 -38.05 6.56
CA TRP A 20 10.10 -36.67 6.63
C TRP A 20 10.38 -36.04 8.00
N GLU A 21 10.12 -36.75 9.09
CA GLU A 21 10.35 -36.24 10.44
C GLU A 21 11.84 -35.93 10.67
N GLN A 22 12.72 -36.79 10.21
CA GLN A 22 14.15 -36.53 10.24
C GLN A 22 14.54 -35.30 9.41
N ALA A 23 14.00 -35.16 8.20
CA ALA A 23 14.26 -34.03 7.34
C ALA A 23 13.68 -32.72 7.95
N ALA A 24 12.45 -32.75 8.47
CA ALA A 24 11.81 -31.61 9.08
C ALA A 24 12.52 -31.10 10.35
N ASN A 25 13.18 -31.99 11.09
CA ASN A 25 13.95 -31.69 12.29
C ASN A 25 15.43 -31.34 12.03
N ALA A 26 15.89 -31.47 10.78
CA ALA A 26 17.30 -31.24 10.45
C ALA A 26 17.77 -29.85 10.89
N GLY A 27 18.86 -29.81 11.69
CA GLY A 27 19.47 -28.58 12.16
C GLY A 27 18.76 -27.87 13.31
N LEU A 28 17.68 -28.44 13.87
CA LEU A 28 16.95 -27.90 15.03
C LEU A 28 17.51 -28.46 16.35
N SER A 29 17.45 -27.65 17.41
CA SER A 29 17.70 -28.10 18.79
C SER A 29 16.58 -29.05 19.25
N GLU A 30 16.84 -29.88 20.27
CA GLU A 30 15.84 -30.79 20.83
C GLU A 30 14.55 -30.08 21.30
N ALA A 31 14.71 -28.90 21.90
CA ALA A 31 13.55 -28.08 22.30
C ALA A 31 12.70 -27.63 21.09
N ALA A 32 13.35 -27.17 20.02
CA ALA A 32 12.66 -26.74 18.79
C ALA A 32 11.99 -27.93 18.06
N GLN A 33 12.60 -29.12 18.11
CA GLN A 33 12.01 -30.35 17.56
C GLN A 33 10.73 -30.73 18.32
N LEU A 34 10.75 -30.61 19.66
CA LEU A 34 9.58 -30.89 20.49
C LEU A 34 8.44 -29.89 20.18
N ASP A 35 8.77 -28.61 20.02
CA ASP A 35 7.78 -27.59 19.71
C ASP A 35 7.21 -27.76 18.30
N LEU A 36 8.04 -28.16 17.32
CA LEU A 36 7.58 -28.49 15.97
C LEU A 36 6.61 -29.67 15.98
N ARG A 37 6.90 -30.71 16.80
CA ARG A 37 5.99 -31.84 16.99
C ARG A 37 4.65 -31.42 17.60
N LYS A 38 4.64 -30.58 18.62
CA LYS A 38 3.40 -30.02 19.19
C LYS A 38 2.57 -29.24 18.15
N ALA A 39 3.24 -28.45 17.30
CA ALA A 39 2.59 -27.73 16.21
C ALA A 39 1.97 -28.69 15.19
N LEU A 40 2.67 -29.79 14.86
CA LEU A 40 2.16 -30.82 13.96
C LEU A 40 0.93 -31.54 14.54
N GLU A 41 1.00 -31.98 15.78
CA GLU A 41 -0.12 -32.63 16.49
C GLU A 41 -1.36 -31.72 16.57
N TRP A 42 -1.16 -30.42 16.77
CA TRP A 42 -2.23 -29.44 16.77
C TRP A 42 -2.83 -29.21 15.38
N SER A 43 -2.00 -29.22 14.34
CA SER A 43 -2.38 -28.89 12.97
C SER A 43 -3.04 -30.06 12.25
N PHE A 44 -2.58 -31.29 12.48
CA PHE A 44 -2.95 -32.47 11.71
C PHE A 44 -4.47 -32.74 11.66
N PRO A 45 -5.23 -32.71 12.78
CA PRO A 45 -6.68 -32.92 12.74
C PRO A 45 -7.44 -31.82 11.98
N ARG A 46 -6.82 -30.66 11.79
CA ARG A 46 -7.41 -29.50 11.13
C ARG A 46 -7.30 -29.56 9.62
N TYR A 47 -6.25 -30.21 9.09
CA TYR A 47 -6.08 -30.39 7.65
C TYR A 47 -7.22 -31.16 6.97
N ALA A 48 -7.88 -32.06 7.71
CA ALA A 48 -9.02 -32.83 7.20
C ALA A 48 -10.32 -32.01 7.07
N ARG A 49 -10.39 -30.83 7.69
CA ARG A 49 -11.60 -29.98 7.70
C ARG A 49 -11.72 -29.07 6.49
N GLU A 50 -10.64 -28.82 5.81
CA GLU A 50 -10.57 -27.93 4.66
C GLU A 50 -10.64 -28.73 3.34
N PRO A 51 -11.28 -28.21 2.28
CA PRO A 51 -11.22 -28.80 0.96
C PRO A 51 -9.75 -28.82 0.48
N ALA A 52 -9.42 -29.80 -0.39
CA ALA A 52 -8.06 -29.90 -0.94
C ALA A 52 -7.59 -28.58 -1.58
N VAL A 53 -6.27 -28.40 -1.65
CA VAL A 53 -5.65 -27.30 -2.38
C VAL A 53 -6.16 -27.31 -3.84
N PRO A 54 -6.38 -26.15 -4.49
CA PRO A 54 -6.73 -26.13 -5.90
C PRO A 54 -5.77 -26.99 -6.73
N GLY A 55 -6.29 -28.03 -7.40
CA GLY A 55 -5.50 -29.02 -8.11
C GLY A 55 -5.56 -30.42 -7.49
N GLY A 56 -6.06 -30.59 -6.26
CA GLY A 56 -6.30 -31.87 -5.61
C GLY A 56 -5.23 -32.31 -4.59
N GLU A 57 -4.21 -31.47 -4.33
CA GLU A 57 -3.22 -31.72 -3.28
C GLU A 57 -3.87 -31.66 -1.89
N GLY A 58 -3.70 -32.68 -1.06
CA GLY A 58 -4.17 -32.66 0.33
C GLY A 58 -3.38 -31.66 1.18
N TRP A 59 -4.07 -30.94 2.08
CA TRP A 59 -3.44 -29.91 2.93
C TRP A 59 -2.31 -30.47 3.82
N ALA A 60 -2.46 -31.70 4.34
CA ALA A 60 -1.40 -32.36 5.08
C ALA A 60 -0.14 -32.57 4.22
N GLN A 61 -0.32 -33.05 2.98
CA GLN A 61 0.77 -33.28 2.04
C GLN A 61 1.43 -31.96 1.63
N HIS A 62 0.63 -30.92 1.38
CA HIS A 62 1.12 -29.59 1.10
C HIS A 62 1.96 -29.04 2.26
N ALA A 63 1.46 -29.10 3.49
CA ALA A 63 2.17 -28.65 4.68
C ALA A 63 3.49 -29.40 4.89
N ALA A 64 3.49 -30.73 4.71
CA ALA A 64 4.70 -31.54 4.78
C ALA A 64 5.76 -31.11 3.76
N GLY A 65 5.35 -30.92 2.50
CA GLY A 65 6.25 -30.45 1.44
C GLY A 65 6.80 -29.05 1.71
N VAL A 66 5.99 -28.14 2.19
CA VAL A 66 6.44 -26.78 2.56
C VAL A 66 7.48 -26.82 3.67
N VAL A 67 7.24 -27.60 4.73
CA VAL A 67 8.21 -27.74 5.84
C VAL A 67 9.50 -28.41 5.36
N ALA A 68 9.42 -29.42 4.51
CA ALA A 68 10.60 -30.07 3.94
C ALA A 68 11.45 -29.08 3.11
N ILE A 69 10.81 -28.20 2.32
CA ILE A 69 11.51 -27.16 1.57
C ILE A 69 12.18 -26.17 2.53
N LEU A 70 11.46 -25.69 3.57
CA LEU A 70 12.02 -24.77 4.56
C LEU A 70 13.16 -25.40 5.35
N ALA A 71 13.06 -26.69 5.67
CA ALA A 71 14.13 -27.45 6.31
C ALA A 71 15.36 -27.58 5.41
N GLY A 72 15.18 -27.86 4.12
CA GLY A 72 16.24 -27.86 3.11
C GLY A 72 16.93 -26.49 2.98
N LEU A 73 16.20 -25.40 3.17
CA LEU A 73 16.74 -24.04 3.25
C LEU A 73 17.34 -23.70 4.62
N GLN A 74 17.34 -24.63 5.55
CA GLN A 74 17.87 -24.48 6.92
C GLN A 74 17.24 -23.30 7.69
N VAL A 75 15.96 -23.02 7.46
CA VAL A 75 15.20 -21.96 8.14
C VAL A 75 14.90 -22.40 9.59
N ASP A 76 14.75 -21.44 10.50
CA ASP A 76 14.51 -21.63 11.93
C ASP A 76 13.23 -22.44 12.28
N GLY A 77 13.17 -22.95 13.52
CA GLY A 77 12.07 -23.78 13.99
C GLY A 77 10.73 -23.02 14.04
N HIS A 78 10.72 -21.74 14.46
CA HIS A 78 9.51 -20.92 14.52
C HIS A 78 8.87 -20.75 13.13
N THR A 79 9.68 -20.58 12.08
CA THR A 79 9.19 -20.47 10.71
C THR A 79 8.59 -21.78 10.20
N ARG A 80 9.22 -22.94 10.50
CA ARG A 80 8.67 -24.26 10.16
C ARG A 80 7.35 -24.54 10.89
N MET A 81 7.27 -24.18 12.18
CA MET A 81 6.03 -24.24 12.95
C MET A 81 4.94 -23.33 12.38
N ALA A 82 5.29 -22.08 12.09
CA ALA A 82 4.35 -21.12 11.52
C ALA A 82 3.79 -21.59 10.15
N ALA A 83 4.59 -22.29 9.35
CA ALA A 83 4.15 -22.87 8.08
C ALA A 83 3.09 -23.97 8.28
N LEU A 84 3.29 -24.89 9.25
CA LEU A 84 2.30 -25.91 9.60
C LEU A 84 0.99 -25.24 10.08
N LEU A 85 1.11 -24.35 11.04
CA LEU A 85 -0.03 -23.70 11.67
C LEU A 85 -0.83 -22.82 10.70
N ALA A 86 -0.14 -22.08 9.81
CA ALA A 86 -0.78 -21.20 8.85
C ALA A 86 -1.64 -21.94 7.82
N ILE A 87 -1.23 -23.17 7.46
CA ILE A 87 -1.98 -24.02 6.53
C ILE A 87 -3.18 -24.69 7.26
N ALA A 88 -3.01 -25.00 8.56
CA ALA A 88 -4.05 -25.66 9.37
C ALA A 88 -5.19 -24.72 9.80
N VAL A 89 -4.94 -23.40 9.88
CA VAL A 89 -5.94 -22.40 10.29
C VAL A 89 -6.78 -21.99 9.11
N GLY A 90 -8.07 -22.32 9.09
CA GLY A 90 -9.03 -21.89 8.07
C GLY A 90 -9.36 -20.39 8.19
N ASP A 91 -10.01 -19.82 7.15
CA ASP A 91 -10.40 -18.41 7.17
C ASP A 91 -11.43 -18.07 8.27
N ARG A 92 -12.16 -19.06 8.74
CA ARG A 92 -13.16 -18.92 9.81
C ARG A 92 -12.54 -18.83 11.22
N ASP A 93 -11.32 -19.31 11.39
CA ASP A 93 -10.63 -19.38 12.68
C ASP A 93 -9.75 -18.15 12.97
N VAL A 94 -9.64 -17.22 12.01
CA VAL A 94 -8.83 -16.00 12.15
C VAL A 94 -9.61 -14.94 12.91
N SER A 95 -9.26 -14.72 14.18
CA SER A 95 -9.79 -13.59 14.94
C SER A 95 -9.20 -12.26 14.41
N ALA A 96 -10.05 -11.25 14.24
CA ALA A 96 -9.61 -9.89 13.93
C ALA A 96 -8.75 -9.29 15.07
N ASN A 97 -8.81 -9.86 16.27
CA ASN A 97 -8.01 -9.46 17.42
C ASN A 97 -6.87 -10.48 17.64
N PRO A 98 -5.58 -10.07 17.41
CA PRO A 98 -4.43 -10.96 17.58
C PRO A 98 -4.31 -11.60 18.97
N HIS A 99 -4.83 -10.93 20.02
CA HIS A 99 -4.81 -11.45 21.39
C HIS A 99 -5.84 -12.55 21.68
N LYS A 100 -6.79 -12.78 20.79
CA LYS A 100 -7.81 -13.84 20.90
C LYS A 100 -7.59 -14.98 19.90
N ASP A 101 -6.54 -14.89 19.11
CA ASP A 101 -6.19 -15.88 18.11
C ASP A 101 -5.65 -17.16 18.77
N PRO A 102 -6.21 -18.35 18.44
CA PRO A 102 -5.83 -19.62 19.08
C PRO A 102 -4.33 -19.95 18.91
N VAL A 103 -3.74 -19.60 17.76
CA VAL A 103 -2.31 -19.83 17.51
C VAL A 103 -1.46 -18.94 18.40
N THR A 104 -1.81 -17.66 18.50
CA THR A 104 -1.08 -16.69 19.35
C THR A 104 -1.14 -17.08 20.82
N LEU A 105 -2.31 -17.56 21.29
CA LEU A 105 -2.47 -17.99 22.68
C LEU A 105 -1.68 -19.25 23.03
N GLN A 106 -1.57 -20.20 22.09
CA GLN A 106 -0.93 -21.50 22.33
C GLN A 106 0.56 -21.53 22.00
N PHE A 107 0.98 -20.83 20.93
CA PHE A 107 2.35 -20.88 20.40
C PHE A 107 3.11 -19.56 20.53
N GLY A 108 2.48 -18.54 21.10
CA GLY A 108 3.11 -17.25 21.37
C GLY A 108 2.95 -16.21 20.26
N PRO A 109 3.24 -14.92 20.59
CA PRO A 109 2.95 -13.78 19.72
C PRO A 109 3.84 -13.72 18.48
N GLU A 110 5.05 -14.28 18.52
CA GLU A 110 5.96 -14.30 17.36
C GLU A 110 5.42 -15.21 16.26
N ILE A 111 5.06 -16.44 16.61
CA ILE A 111 4.46 -17.40 15.68
C ILE A 111 3.11 -16.89 15.17
N GLY A 112 2.29 -16.33 16.05
CA GLY A 112 1.03 -15.71 15.65
C GLY A 112 1.20 -14.62 14.59
N LYS A 113 2.19 -13.73 14.72
CA LYS A 113 2.51 -12.70 13.70
C LYS A 113 2.90 -13.30 12.35
N LEU A 114 3.71 -14.36 12.33
CA LEU A 114 4.11 -15.04 11.10
C LEU A 114 2.91 -15.68 10.41
N VAL A 115 2.05 -16.39 11.17
CA VAL A 115 0.83 -17.01 10.65
C VAL A 115 -0.13 -15.98 10.08
N HIS A 116 -0.40 -14.89 10.79
CA HIS A 116 -1.25 -13.81 10.31
C HIS A 116 -0.70 -13.15 9.04
N GLY A 117 0.60 -12.83 9.00
CA GLY A 117 1.25 -12.25 7.85
C GLY A 117 1.20 -13.14 6.61
N TYR A 118 1.46 -14.44 6.78
CA TYR A 118 1.39 -15.42 5.69
C TYR A 118 -0.05 -15.57 5.14
N ARG A 119 -1.05 -15.66 6.01
CA ARG A 119 -2.45 -15.75 5.58
C ARG A 119 -2.93 -14.48 4.88
N ALA A 120 -2.48 -13.32 5.32
CA ALA A 120 -2.76 -12.06 4.62
C ALA A 120 -2.25 -12.09 3.18
N LEU A 121 -1.06 -12.66 2.93
CA LEU A 121 -0.52 -12.83 1.58
C LEU A 121 -1.32 -13.83 0.73
N ILE A 122 -1.81 -14.94 1.31
CA ILE A 122 -2.61 -15.94 0.58
C ILE A 122 -3.93 -15.33 0.13
N ARG A 123 -4.68 -14.66 1.04
CA ARG A 123 -5.96 -14.02 0.72
C ARG A 123 -5.85 -13.02 -0.42
N LEU A 124 -4.77 -12.28 -0.44
CA LEU A 124 -4.50 -11.32 -1.51
C LEU A 124 -4.33 -11.98 -2.87
N GLY A 125 -3.61 -13.10 -2.92
CA GLY A 125 -3.44 -13.88 -4.16
C GLY A 125 -4.75 -14.49 -4.68
N GLN A 126 -5.73 -14.71 -3.82
CA GLN A 126 -7.06 -15.19 -4.23
C GLN A 126 -7.90 -14.05 -4.82
N VAL A 127 -8.00 -12.92 -4.12
CA VAL A 127 -8.76 -11.74 -4.57
C VAL A 127 -8.24 -11.20 -5.91
N THR A 128 -6.92 -11.23 -6.14
CA THR A 128 -6.34 -10.79 -7.42
C THR A 128 -6.61 -11.76 -8.57
N ARG A 129 -6.75 -13.06 -8.31
CA ARG A 129 -7.13 -14.07 -9.33
C ARG A 129 -8.59 -13.96 -9.72
N ASP A 130 -9.49 -13.81 -8.75
CA ASP A 130 -10.91 -13.63 -8.97
C ASP A 130 -11.21 -12.32 -9.75
N ALA A 131 -10.36 -11.30 -9.57
CA ALA A 131 -10.45 -10.04 -10.32
C ALA A 131 -9.82 -10.10 -11.73
N SER A 132 -8.86 -11.02 -11.99
CA SER A 132 -8.22 -11.16 -13.30
C SER A 132 -9.09 -11.84 -14.35
N ASP A 133 -10.11 -12.60 -13.94
CA ASP A 133 -11.15 -13.12 -14.83
C ASP A 133 -12.07 -12.00 -15.37
N ALA A 134 -11.98 -10.78 -14.82
CA ALA A 134 -12.72 -9.60 -15.18
C ALA A 134 -11.82 -8.43 -15.67
N SER A 135 -11.06 -8.62 -16.78
CA SER A 135 -10.40 -7.56 -17.58
C SER A 135 -9.34 -6.64 -16.93
N ALA A 136 -8.74 -6.97 -15.78
CA ALA A 136 -7.79 -6.09 -15.09
C ALA A 136 -6.41 -6.73 -14.83
N GLY A 137 -5.75 -7.30 -15.86
CA GLY A 137 -4.55 -8.14 -15.68
C GLY A 137 -3.32 -7.46 -15.06
N SER A 138 -3.03 -6.19 -15.33
CA SER A 138 -1.76 -5.56 -14.94
C SER A 138 -1.78 -4.91 -13.54
N GLY A 139 -2.91 -4.34 -13.12
CA GLY A 139 -3.04 -3.72 -11.80
C GLY A 139 -3.02 -4.71 -10.63
N ALA A 140 -3.51 -5.93 -10.86
CA ALA A 140 -3.56 -6.98 -9.85
C ALA A 140 -2.18 -7.52 -9.48
N GLN A 141 -1.28 -7.71 -10.46
CA GLN A 141 0.10 -8.13 -10.25
C GLN A 141 0.91 -7.07 -9.50
N ALA A 142 0.74 -5.79 -9.86
CA ALA A 142 1.39 -4.68 -9.21
C ALA A 142 0.99 -4.56 -7.73
N GLU A 143 -0.28 -4.72 -7.41
CA GLU A 143 -0.78 -4.69 -6.04
C GLU A 143 -0.31 -5.91 -5.22
N MET A 144 -0.22 -7.09 -5.84
CA MET A 144 0.35 -8.29 -5.24
C MET A 144 1.82 -8.08 -4.88
N LEU A 145 2.61 -7.56 -5.82
CA LEU A 145 4.02 -7.24 -5.61
C LEU A 145 4.20 -6.22 -4.49
N ARG A 146 3.40 -5.14 -4.50
CA ARG A 146 3.41 -4.12 -3.47
C ARG A 146 3.18 -4.70 -2.08
N LYS A 147 2.20 -5.58 -1.92
CA LYS A 147 1.85 -6.20 -0.64
C LYS A 147 2.87 -7.24 -0.20
N MET A 148 3.49 -7.96 -1.14
CA MET A 148 4.64 -8.81 -0.84
C MET A 148 5.82 -8.00 -0.30
N LEU A 149 6.14 -6.84 -0.91
CA LEU A 149 7.18 -5.94 -0.43
C LEU A 149 6.89 -5.42 0.99
N LEU A 150 5.64 -5.07 1.29
CA LEU A 150 5.23 -4.66 2.63
C LEU A 150 5.31 -5.79 3.66
N ALA A 151 4.95 -7.02 3.27
CA ALA A 151 5.08 -8.20 4.13
C ALA A 151 6.55 -8.54 4.40
N MET A 152 7.43 -8.44 3.40
CA MET A 152 8.88 -8.60 3.55
C MET A 152 9.50 -7.58 4.49
N ALA A 153 9.02 -6.34 4.43
CA ALA A 153 9.45 -5.29 5.34
C ALA A 153 9.03 -5.56 6.80
N ALA A 154 7.93 -6.29 7.01
CA ALA A 154 7.49 -6.73 8.32
C ALA A 154 8.30 -7.93 8.83
N ASP A 155 8.38 -8.99 8.04
CA ASP A 155 9.18 -10.19 8.34
C ASP A 155 9.45 -11.03 7.06
N LEU A 156 10.72 -11.19 6.72
CA LEU A 156 11.15 -11.94 5.53
C LEU A 156 10.68 -13.42 5.56
N ARG A 157 10.57 -14.02 6.74
CA ARG A 157 10.15 -15.42 6.91
C ARG A 157 8.78 -15.69 6.28
N ILE A 158 7.90 -14.70 6.29
CA ILE A 158 6.57 -14.78 5.66
C ILE A 158 6.70 -15.05 4.15
N VAL A 159 7.65 -14.38 3.49
CA VAL A 159 7.88 -14.57 2.06
C VAL A 159 8.56 -15.91 1.77
N LEU A 160 9.52 -16.34 2.62
CA LEU A 160 10.12 -17.67 2.49
C LEU A 160 9.05 -18.78 2.56
N MET A 161 8.12 -18.68 3.50
CA MET A 161 6.98 -19.61 3.58
C MET A 161 6.12 -19.57 2.30
N ARG A 162 5.91 -18.38 1.72
CA ARG A 162 5.13 -18.25 0.48
C ARG A 162 5.85 -18.84 -0.74
N LEU A 163 7.18 -18.63 -0.85
CA LEU A 163 8.01 -19.24 -1.89
C LEU A 163 7.99 -20.76 -1.75
N ALA A 164 8.18 -21.29 -0.54
CA ALA A 164 8.14 -22.72 -0.28
C ALA A 164 6.78 -23.34 -0.65
N SER A 165 5.67 -22.67 -0.30
CA SER A 165 4.33 -23.12 -0.67
C SER A 165 4.10 -23.11 -2.18
N ARG A 166 4.57 -22.10 -2.91
CA ARG A 166 4.50 -22.07 -4.38
C ARG A 166 5.32 -23.19 -5.01
N LEU A 167 6.54 -23.40 -4.53
CA LEU A 167 7.40 -24.47 -5.02
C LEU A 167 6.79 -25.85 -4.76
N GLN A 168 6.19 -26.07 -3.59
CA GLN A 168 5.49 -27.31 -3.27
C GLN A 168 4.33 -27.59 -4.23
N THR A 169 3.50 -26.58 -4.52
CA THR A 169 2.43 -26.69 -5.53
C THR A 169 2.98 -27.15 -6.88
N LEU A 170 4.06 -26.51 -7.36
CA LEU A 170 4.70 -26.89 -8.63
C LEU A 170 5.23 -28.32 -8.61
N ARG A 171 5.91 -28.73 -7.53
CA ARG A 171 6.42 -30.09 -7.34
C ARG A 171 5.32 -31.13 -7.37
N TRP A 172 4.25 -30.89 -6.64
CA TRP A 172 3.10 -31.79 -6.57
C TRP A 172 2.45 -31.99 -7.94
N HIS A 173 2.16 -30.93 -8.68
CA HIS A 173 1.60 -31.00 -10.03
C HIS A 173 2.54 -31.75 -11.00
N ALA A 174 3.85 -31.50 -10.88
CA ALA A 174 4.84 -32.18 -11.74
C ALA A 174 4.95 -33.68 -11.44
N GLN A 175 4.90 -34.06 -10.15
CA GLN A 175 5.01 -35.45 -9.70
C GLN A 175 3.77 -36.28 -10.04
N HIS A 176 2.58 -35.69 -9.84
CA HIS A 176 1.30 -36.38 -10.10
C HIS A 176 0.82 -36.23 -11.55
N LYS A 177 1.58 -35.52 -12.40
CA LYS A 177 1.23 -35.24 -13.81
C LYS A 177 -0.12 -34.56 -13.96
N VAL A 178 -0.53 -33.75 -13.00
CA VAL A 178 -1.76 -32.95 -13.03
C VAL A 178 -1.44 -31.61 -13.72
N PRO A 179 -2.27 -31.16 -14.69
CA PRO A 179 -2.07 -29.87 -15.32
C PRO A 179 -2.08 -28.73 -14.32
N LEU A 180 -1.16 -27.76 -14.50
CA LEU A 180 -1.12 -26.55 -13.71
C LEU A 180 -1.79 -25.41 -14.51
N PRO A 181 -2.66 -24.58 -13.91
CA PRO A 181 -3.20 -23.40 -14.59
C PRO A 181 -2.09 -22.51 -15.13
N GLU A 182 -2.24 -22.05 -16.39
CA GLU A 182 -1.23 -21.22 -17.07
C GLU A 182 -0.91 -19.93 -16.28
N ALA A 183 -1.95 -19.30 -15.70
CA ALA A 183 -1.81 -18.12 -14.86
C ALA A 183 -0.84 -18.33 -13.67
N LEU A 184 -0.86 -19.52 -13.04
CA LEU A 184 0.05 -19.86 -11.94
C LEU A 184 1.50 -20.03 -12.41
N SER A 185 1.70 -20.59 -13.62
CA SER A 185 3.02 -20.73 -14.22
C SER A 185 3.60 -19.36 -14.59
N ARG A 186 2.81 -18.48 -15.21
CA ARG A 186 3.21 -17.11 -15.53
C ARG A 186 3.53 -16.30 -14.27
N GLU A 187 2.65 -16.31 -13.28
CA GLU A 187 2.86 -15.66 -11.99
C GLU A 187 4.16 -16.15 -11.32
N THR A 188 4.49 -17.44 -11.48
CA THR A 188 5.73 -18.00 -10.93
C THR A 188 6.97 -17.43 -11.62
N LEU A 189 6.99 -17.36 -12.96
CA LEU A 189 8.12 -16.81 -13.72
C LEU A 189 8.26 -15.30 -13.58
N GLU A 190 7.15 -14.57 -13.54
CA GLU A 190 7.15 -13.11 -13.52
C GLU A 190 7.34 -12.51 -12.12
N LEU A 191 6.88 -13.22 -11.07
CA LEU A 191 6.89 -12.70 -9.71
C LEU A 191 7.75 -13.51 -8.74
N TYR A 192 7.48 -14.83 -8.59
CA TYR A 192 8.11 -15.63 -7.53
C TYR A 192 9.57 -15.98 -7.82
N ALA A 193 9.91 -16.35 -9.05
CA ALA A 193 11.29 -16.69 -9.40
C ALA A 193 12.23 -15.48 -9.37
N PRO A 194 11.87 -14.29 -9.90
CA PRO A 194 12.63 -13.07 -9.69
C PRO A 194 12.79 -12.69 -8.22
N LEU A 195 11.75 -12.91 -7.40
CA LEU A 195 11.79 -12.65 -5.97
C LEU A 195 12.79 -13.58 -5.26
N ALA A 196 12.75 -14.90 -5.55
CA ALA A 196 13.71 -15.87 -5.04
C ALA A 196 15.15 -15.53 -5.46
N ASN A 197 15.34 -15.06 -6.71
CA ASN A 197 16.64 -14.59 -7.22
C ASN A 197 17.20 -13.44 -6.39
N ARG A 198 16.37 -12.45 -6.05
CA ARG A 198 16.80 -11.30 -5.25
C ARG A 198 17.07 -11.63 -3.80
N LEU A 199 16.33 -12.60 -3.25
CA LEU A 199 16.62 -13.16 -1.93
C LEU A 199 17.89 -14.03 -1.92
N GLY A 200 18.51 -14.26 -3.07
CA GLY A 200 19.70 -15.09 -3.22
C GLY A 200 19.43 -16.60 -3.07
N ILE A 201 18.15 -17.02 -3.06
CA ILE A 201 17.76 -18.43 -2.88
C ILE A 201 17.72 -19.10 -4.24
N TRP A 202 18.92 -19.36 -4.78
CA TRP A 202 19.08 -19.85 -6.15
C TRP A 202 18.45 -21.21 -6.40
N GLN A 203 18.51 -22.11 -5.43
CA GLN A 203 17.92 -23.44 -5.52
C GLN A 203 16.42 -23.37 -5.79
N VAL A 204 15.69 -22.57 -4.99
CA VAL A 204 14.24 -22.35 -5.15
C VAL A 204 13.94 -21.67 -6.48
N LYS A 205 14.74 -20.64 -6.84
CA LYS A 205 14.57 -19.91 -8.10
C LYS A 205 14.62 -20.85 -9.30
N TRP A 206 15.70 -21.62 -9.43
CA TRP A 206 15.91 -22.48 -10.60
C TRP A 206 14.84 -23.56 -10.72
N GLU A 207 14.50 -24.18 -9.61
CA GLU A 207 13.45 -25.21 -9.62
C GLU A 207 12.08 -24.65 -9.98
N MET A 208 11.73 -23.45 -9.47
CA MET A 208 10.51 -22.75 -9.86
C MET A 208 10.49 -22.42 -11.35
N GLU A 209 11.61 -21.91 -11.88
CA GLU A 209 11.74 -21.57 -13.30
C GLU A 209 11.58 -22.81 -14.18
N ASP A 210 12.28 -23.92 -13.87
CA ASP A 210 12.22 -25.15 -14.65
C ASP A 210 10.81 -25.79 -14.60
N LEU A 211 10.20 -25.87 -13.43
CA LEU A 211 8.86 -26.44 -13.28
C LEU A 211 7.79 -25.58 -13.97
N ALA A 212 7.84 -24.27 -13.77
CA ALA A 212 6.88 -23.36 -14.42
C ALA A 212 7.03 -23.37 -15.94
N PHE A 213 8.26 -23.39 -16.46
CA PHE A 213 8.53 -23.50 -17.90
C PHE A 213 8.05 -24.84 -18.48
N ARG A 214 8.23 -25.93 -17.75
CA ARG A 214 7.73 -27.27 -18.15
C ARG A 214 6.20 -27.26 -18.36
N PHE A 215 5.44 -26.53 -17.53
CA PHE A 215 4.00 -26.43 -17.66
C PHE A 215 3.57 -25.42 -18.75
N LEU A 216 4.32 -24.32 -18.90
CA LEU A 216 3.98 -23.26 -19.84
C LEU A 216 4.33 -23.61 -21.28
N GLU A 217 5.53 -24.20 -21.50
CA GLU A 217 6.08 -24.54 -22.82
C GLU A 217 6.53 -26.02 -22.87
N PRO A 218 5.61 -26.97 -22.71
CA PRO A 218 5.95 -28.39 -22.55
C PRO A 218 6.68 -28.99 -23.76
N VAL A 219 6.43 -28.49 -24.94
CA VAL A 219 7.09 -28.98 -26.18
C VAL A 219 8.56 -28.55 -26.17
N ARG A 220 8.83 -27.27 -25.94
CA ARG A 220 10.20 -26.73 -25.91
C ARG A 220 11.00 -27.30 -24.74
N TYR A 221 10.36 -27.49 -23.58
CA TYR A 221 11.01 -28.13 -22.43
C TYR A 221 11.49 -29.54 -22.78
N LYS A 222 10.61 -30.36 -23.40
CA LYS A 222 10.93 -31.75 -23.82
C LYS A 222 12.02 -31.79 -24.89
N GLU A 223 12.03 -30.86 -25.83
CA GLU A 223 13.02 -30.74 -26.87
C GLU A 223 14.44 -30.50 -26.26
N ILE A 224 14.57 -29.50 -25.40
CA ILE A 224 15.84 -29.19 -24.72
C ILE A 224 16.27 -30.35 -23.81
N ALA A 225 15.31 -30.94 -23.07
CA ALA A 225 15.59 -32.10 -22.22
C ALA A 225 16.14 -33.28 -23.03
N ARG A 226 15.58 -33.56 -24.21
CA ARG A 226 16.06 -34.62 -25.13
C ARG A 226 17.48 -34.32 -25.63
N LEU A 227 17.75 -33.09 -26.07
CA LEU A 227 19.08 -32.67 -26.52
C LEU A 227 20.15 -32.78 -25.40
N LEU A 228 19.75 -32.46 -24.17
CA LEU A 228 20.62 -32.64 -23.00
C LEU A 228 20.90 -34.12 -22.70
N GLU A 229 19.88 -34.99 -22.82
CA GLU A 229 20.02 -36.42 -22.56
C GLU A 229 20.88 -37.12 -23.65
N GLU A 230 20.69 -36.79 -24.93
CA GLU A 230 21.50 -37.31 -26.02
C GLU A 230 23.01 -37.06 -25.82
N LYS A 231 23.38 -35.92 -25.23
CA LYS A 231 24.76 -35.52 -24.93
C LYS A 231 25.21 -35.86 -23.49
N ARG A 232 24.40 -36.57 -22.72
CA ARG A 232 24.65 -36.80 -21.28
C ARG A 232 25.94 -37.57 -21.03
N VAL A 233 26.11 -38.69 -21.68
CA VAL A 233 27.30 -39.57 -21.49
C VAL A 233 28.59 -38.85 -21.86
N GLU A 234 28.61 -38.14 -22.99
CA GLU A 234 29.77 -37.34 -23.42
C GLU A 234 30.11 -36.25 -22.42
N ARG A 235 29.07 -35.57 -21.94
CA ARG A 235 29.21 -34.46 -20.96
C ARG A 235 29.70 -34.96 -19.60
N GLU A 236 29.17 -36.09 -19.10
CA GLU A 236 29.58 -36.69 -17.83
C GLU A 236 31.03 -37.18 -17.89
N ALA A 237 31.44 -37.82 -18.99
CA ALA A 237 32.81 -38.25 -19.20
C ALA A 237 33.78 -37.04 -19.22
N PHE A 238 33.43 -35.99 -19.95
CA PHE A 238 34.21 -34.75 -19.99
C PHE A 238 34.35 -34.12 -18.60
N ILE A 239 33.24 -33.98 -17.86
CA ILE A 239 33.25 -33.38 -16.52
C ILE A 239 34.11 -34.22 -15.56
N ALA A 240 34.02 -35.53 -15.63
CA ALA A 240 34.83 -36.43 -14.80
C ALA A 240 36.35 -36.29 -15.09
N ASP A 241 36.74 -36.21 -16.36
CA ASP A 241 38.14 -35.98 -16.75
C ASP A 241 38.64 -34.61 -16.28
N ALA A 242 37.85 -33.55 -16.50
CA ALA A 242 38.17 -32.19 -16.07
C ALA A 242 38.30 -32.08 -14.53
N ILE A 243 37.41 -32.74 -13.77
CA ILE A 243 37.50 -32.82 -12.30
C ILE A 243 38.80 -33.53 -11.88
N ALA A 244 39.17 -34.64 -12.53
CA ALA A 244 40.39 -35.39 -12.21
C ALA A 244 41.65 -34.53 -12.40
N ARG A 245 41.76 -33.83 -13.51
CA ARG A 245 42.89 -32.92 -13.81
C ARG A 245 42.99 -31.75 -12.83
N VAL A 246 41.86 -31.12 -12.50
CA VAL A 246 41.83 -30.03 -11.49
C VAL A 246 42.26 -30.55 -10.13
N ARG A 247 41.79 -31.73 -9.71
CA ARG A 247 42.16 -32.33 -8.42
C ARG A 247 43.64 -32.68 -8.37
N GLU A 248 44.21 -33.19 -9.44
CA GLU A 248 45.66 -33.48 -9.53
C GLU A 248 46.47 -32.19 -9.40
N ALA A 249 46.12 -31.15 -10.13
CA ALA A 249 46.79 -29.85 -10.07
C ALA A 249 46.69 -29.20 -8.69
N LEU A 250 45.49 -29.25 -8.06
CA LEU A 250 45.26 -28.72 -6.70
C LEU A 250 46.07 -29.54 -5.67
N GLY A 251 46.07 -30.87 -5.80
CA GLY A 251 46.86 -31.75 -4.93
C GLY A 251 48.35 -31.45 -5.01
N SER A 252 48.89 -31.27 -6.23
CA SER A 252 50.30 -30.90 -6.45
C SER A 252 50.64 -29.52 -5.87
N ALA A 253 49.69 -28.60 -5.81
CA ALA A 253 49.84 -27.28 -5.20
C ALA A 253 49.57 -27.27 -3.70
N GLY A 254 49.19 -28.39 -3.08
CA GLY A 254 48.84 -28.48 -1.65
C GLY A 254 47.55 -27.74 -1.27
N ILE A 255 46.64 -27.55 -2.21
CA ILE A 255 45.40 -26.81 -2.01
C ILE A 255 44.23 -27.78 -1.77
N ALA A 256 43.61 -27.67 -0.61
CA ALA A 256 42.38 -28.40 -0.32
C ALA A 256 41.17 -27.68 -0.97
N ALA A 257 40.47 -28.40 -1.85
CA ALA A 257 39.30 -27.89 -2.52
C ALA A 257 38.28 -28.98 -2.82
N ASP A 258 37.00 -28.61 -2.85
CA ASP A 258 35.92 -29.46 -3.32
C ASP A 258 35.59 -29.11 -4.79
N VAL A 259 35.73 -30.12 -5.68
CA VAL A 259 35.54 -29.92 -7.13
C VAL A 259 34.37 -30.76 -7.59
N THR A 260 33.35 -30.09 -8.13
CA THR A 260 32.12 -30.73 -8.60
C THR A 260 31.68 -30.21 -9.98
N GLY A 261 30.97 -31.05 -10.73
CA GLY A 261 30.28 -30.60 -11.94
C GLY A 261 29.04 -29.82 -11.59
N ARG A 262 28.72 -28.81 -12.40
CA ARG A 262 27.51 -27.98 -12.23
C ARG A 262 26.51 -28.26 -13.37
N PRO A 263 25.39 -28.93 -13.11
CA PRO A 263 24.32 -29.05 -14.09
C PRO A 263 23.68 -27.70 -14.36
N LYS A 264 23.35 -27.42 -15.60
CA LYS A 264 22.63 -26.20 -15.99
C LYS A 264 21.15 -26.49 -16.14
N HIS A 265 20.32 -25.59 -15.65
CA HIS A 265 18.87 -25.72 -15.67
C HIS A 265 18.26 -25.41 -17.05
N ILE A 266 17.22 -26.14 -17.44
CA ILE A 266 16.61 -26.11 -18.79
C ILE A 266 16.10 -24.73 -19.13
N TYR A 267 15.41 -24.07 -18.19
CA TYR A 267 14.93 -22.71 -18.40
C TYR A 267 16.07 -21.71 -18.67
N SER A 268 17.17 -21.83 -17.93
CA SER A 268 18.35 -20.97 -18.14
C SER A 268 18.96 -21.16 -19.52
N ILE A 269 18.98 -22.41 -20.03
CA ILE A 269 19.42 -22.75 -21.38
C ILE A 269 18.50 -22.09 -22.41
N TRP A 270 17.19 -22.30 -22.30
CA TRP A 270 16.19 -21.73 -23.20
C TRP A 270 16.25 -20.20 -23.23
N ASN A 271 16.35 -19.56 -22.06
CA ASN A 271 16.42 -18.10 -21.98
C ASN A 271 17.69 -17.55 -22.65
N LYS A 272 18.83 -18.24 -22.52
CA LYS A 272 20.07 -17.85 -23.20
C LYS A 272 19.95 -18.01 -24.72
N MET A 273 19.38 -19.14 -25.20
CA MET A 273 19.08 -19.36 -26.62
C MET A 273 18.22 -18.24 -27.20
N ARG A 274 17.12 -17.90 -26.50
CA ARG A 274 16.19 -16.85 -26.91
C ARG A 274 16.83 -15.47 -26.96
N ASN A 275 17.53 -15.07 -25.90
CA ASN A 275 18.06 -13.73 -25.76
C ASN A 275 19.27 -13.45 -26.64
N ARG A 276 20.13 -14.46 -26.86
CA ARG A 276 21.32 -14.35 -27.72
C ARG A 276 21.09 -14.88 -29.15
N ARG A 277 19.88 -15.40 -29.46
CA ARG A 277 19.52 -16.02 -30.74
C ARG A 277 20.52 -17.13 -31.15
N LEU A 278 20.92 -17.96 -30.19
CA LEU A 278 21.85 -19.05 -30.37
C LEU A 278 21.12 -20.38 -30.51
N ASP A 279 21.67 -21.28 -31.32
CA ASP A 279 21.26 -22.68 -31.35
C ASP A 279 21.83 -23.46 -30.16
N PHE A 280 21.22 -24.59 -29.82
CA PHE A 280 21.66 -25.42 -28.70
C PHE A 280 23.10 -25.90 -28.86
N ALA A 281 23.56 -26.10 -30.10
CA ALA A 281 24.92 -26.52 -30.42
C ALA A 281 26.00 -25.46 -30.10
N ASP A 282 25.61 -24.19 -30.15
CA ASP A 282 26.50 -23.03 -29.93
C ASP A 282 26.62 -22.64 -28.45
N LEU A 283 25.94 -23.39 -27.54
CA LEU A 283 26.02 -23.13 -26.11
C LEU A 283 27.24 -23.84 -25.48
N TYR A 284 28.24 -23.05 -25.10
CA TYR A 284 29.47 -23.58 -24.47
C TYR A 284 29.34 -23.80 -22.96
N ASP A 285 28.38 -23.18 -22.29
CA ASP A 285 28.22 -23.23 -20.83
C ASP A 285 27.31 -24.38 -20.34
N LEU A 286 27.04 -25.37 -21.20
CA LEU A 286 26.42 -26.65 -20.83
C LEU A 286 27.32 -27.51 -19.96
N ARG A 287 28.64 -27.27 -20.04
CA ARG A 287 29.70 -27.91 -19.27
C ARG A 287 30.24 -26.89 -18.29
N ALA A 288 30.12 -27.17 -17.02
CA ALA A 288 30.62 -26.25 -16.00
C ALA A 288 31.20 -27.02 -14.81
N LEU A 289 32.30 -26.49 -14.28
CA LEU A 289 32.91 -26.93 -13.03
C LEU A 289 32.67 -25.90 -11.92
N ARG A 290 32.61 -26.42 -10.71
CA ARG A 290 32.59 -25.62 -9.49
C ARG A 290 33.71 -26.04 -8.58
N ILE A 291 34.53 -25.09 -8.14
CA ILE A 291 35.64 -25.28 -7.23
C ILE A 291 35.39 -24.48 -5.97
N ILE A 292 35.33 -25.15 -4.83
CA ILE A 292 35.07 -24.55 -3.53
C ILE A 292 36.34 -24.65 -2.68
N VAL A 293 36.83 -23.51 -2.20
CA VAL A 293 38.05 -23.37 -1.41
C VAL A 293 37.76 -22.67 -0.06
N GLU A 294 38.78 -22.62 0.80
CA GLU A 294 38.60 -22.08 2.14
C GLU A 294 38.57 -20.53 2.18
N ASP A 295 39.43 -19.85 1.42
CA ASP A 295 39.61 -18.41 1.50
C ASP A 295 39.72 -17.74 0.13
N ILE A 296 39.59 -16.40 0.12
CA ILE A 296 39.59 -15.58 -1.10
C ILE A 296 40.92 -15.60 -1.82
N ARG A 297 42.05 -15.63 -1.10
CA ARG A 297 43.38 -15.68 -1.70
C ARG A 297 43.51 -16.95 -2.52
N THR A 298 43.10 -18.07 -1.94
CA THR A 298 43.09 -19.38 -2.61
C THR A 298 42.19 -19.38 -3.84
N CYS A 299 41.05 -18.62 -3.88
CA CYS A 299 40.26 -18.48 -5.10
C CYS A 299 41.09 -17.95 -6.29
N TYR A 300 41.89 -16.91 -6.08
CA TYR A 300 42.72 -16.31 -7.14
C TYR A 300 43.89 -17.21 -7.50
N THR A 301 44.48 -17.96 -6.55
CA THR A 301 45.53 -18.95 -6.81
C THR A 301 44.99 -20.08 -7.70
N VAL A 302 43.79 -20.56 -7.39
CA VAL A 302 43.12 -21.62 -8.20
C VAL A 302 42.76 -21.09 -9.58
N LEU A 303 42.35 -19.80 -9.72
CA LEU A 303 42.17 -19.20 -11.03
C LEU A 303 43.42 -19.26 -11.89
N GLY A 304 44.58 -18.95 -11.32
CA GLY A 304 45.86 -19.04 -11.99
C GLY A 304 46.17 -20.48 -12.42
N LEU A 305 45.91 -21.50 -11.58
CA LEU A 305 46.08 -22.92 -11.92
C LEU A 305 45.16 -23.34 -13.05
N VAL A 306 43.90 -22.93 -13.03
CA VAL A 306 42.91 -23.20 -14.09
C VAL A 306 43.37 -22.62 -15.43
N HIS A 307 43.85 -21.37 -15.44
CA HIS A 307 44.40 -20.73 -16.63
C HIS A 307 45.74 -21.30 -17.10
N HIS A 308 46.45 -22.00 -16.23
CA HIS A 308 47.64 -22.78 -16.60
C HIS A 308 47.27 -24.12 -17.26
N LEU A 309 46.19 -24.77 -16.77
CA LEU A 309 45.70 -26.02 -17.33
C LEU A 309 45.02 -25.84 -18.69
N TRP A 310 44.34 -24.73 -18.88
CA TRP A 310 43.49 -24.44 -20.04
C TRP A 310 43.59 -22.99 -20.46
N THR A 311 43.50 -22.73 -21.76
CA THR A 311 43.56 -21.39 -22.31
C THR A 311 42.26 -20.64 -22.02
N PRO A 312 42.29 -19.48 -21.34
CA PRO A 312 41.09 -18.71 -21.06
C PRO A 312 40.52 -18.09 -22.34
N VAL A 313 39.20 -17.97 -22.41
CA VAL A 313 38.47 -17.21 -23.45
C VAL A 313 38.56 -15.74 -23.13
N PRO A 314 39.11 -14.89 -24.04
CA PRO A 314 39.10 -13.44 -23.84
C PRO A 314 37.69 -12.91 -23.63
N ASP A 315 37.53 -11.93 -22.74
CA ASP A 315 36.27 -11.24 -22.43
C ASP A 315 35.18 -12.08 -21.75
N GLU A 316 35.40 -13.37 -21.44
CA GLU A 316 34.45 -14.21 -20.69
C GLU A 316 35.00 -14.50 -19.26
N PHE A 317 35.52 -13.46 -18.59
CA PHE A 317 35.95 -13.50 -17.20
C PHE A 317 35.18 -12.48 -16.37
N ASP A 318 34.55 -12.97 -15.31
CA ASP A 318 33.79 -12.13 -14.37
C ASP A 318 34.34 -12.28 -12.95
N ASP A 319 34.77 -11.19 -12.34
CA ASP A 319 35.18 -11.16 -10.94
C ASP A 319 34.05 -10.58 -10.05
N TYR A 320 33.15 -11.46 -9.61
CA TYR A 320 32.11 -11.12 -8.66
C TYR A 320 32.56 -11.21 -7.19
N ILE A 321 33.83 -11.48 -6.92
CA ILE A 321 34.42 -11.34 -5.56
C ILE A 321 34.73 -9.86 -5.30
N SER A 322 35.44 -9.23 -6.24
CA SER A 322 35.77 -7.79 -6.16
C SER A 322 34.58 -6.89 -6.45
N ARG A 323 33.67 -7.31 -7.33
CA ARG A 323 32.44 -6.58 -7.71
C ARG A 323 31.21 -7.48 -7.55
N PRO A 324 30.71 -7.65 -6.31
CA PRO A 324 29.54 -8.49 -6.06
C PRO A 324 28.32 -8.05 -6.85
N LYS A 325 27.51 -9.03 -7.29
CA LYS A 325 26.21 -8.71 -7.91
C LYS A 325 25.29 -8.00 -6.92
N PRO A 326 24.27 -7.24 -7.39
CA PRO A 326 23.34 -6.52 -6.50
C PRO A 326 22.65 -7.40 -5.44
N ASN A 327 22.47 -8.70 -5.72
CA ASN A 327 21.91 -9.69 -4.79
C ASN A 327 22.95 -10.31 -3.83
N GLY A 328 24.17 -9.75 -3.75
CA GLY A 328 25.24 -10.23 -2.88
C GLY A 328 25.98 -11.47 -3.37
N TYR A 329 25.69 -11.96 -4.58
CA TYR A 329 26.41 -13.12 -5.16
C TYR A 329 27.88 -12.81 -5.39
N ARG A 330 28.76 -13.72 -4.96
CA ARG A 330 30.22 -13.62 -5.08
C ARG A 330 30.78 -14.93 -5.63
N SER A 331 31.60 -14.86 -6.68
CA SER A 331 32.33 -15.99 -7.28
C SER A 331 33.28 -15.45 -8.36
N LEU A 332 34.35 -16.14 -8.68
CA LEU A 332 35.05 -15.92 -9.94
C LEU A 332 34.41 -16.80 -10.99
N HIS A 333 34.17 -16.29 -12.17
CA HIS A 333 33.71 -17.03 -13.34
C HIS A 333 34.69 -16.85 -14.45
N THR A 334 35.15 -17.95 -15.03
CA THR A 334 35.99 -17.92 -16.21
C THR A 334 35.56 -19.02 -17.19
N VAL A 335 35.65 -18.72 -18.48
CA VAL A 335 35.42 -19.68 -19.54
C VAL A 335 36.80 -20.05 -20.12
N VAL A 336 37.06 -21.32 -20.26
CA VAL A 336 38.34 -21.84 -20.78
C VAL A 336 38.08 -22.86 -21.89
N TYR A 337 39.05 -23.02 -22.79
CA TYR A 337 39.02 -24.05 -23.85
C TYR A 337 39.60 -25.35 -23.36
N ASP A 338 38.92 -26.47 -23.63
CA ASP A 338 39.48 -27.83 -23.47
C ASP A 338 40.51 -28.14 -24.57
N HIS A 339 41.05 -29.35 -24.54
CA HIS A 339 42.04 -29.80 -25.55
C HIS A 339 41.45 -29.96 -26.95
N ASP A 340 40.14 -30.15 -27.05
CA ASP A 340 39.41 -30.24 -28.32
C ASP A 340 38.96 -28.86 -28.82
N GLY A 341 39.36 -27.78 -28.14
CA GLY A 341 38.96 -26.39 -28.46
C GLY A 341 37.53 -26.07 -28.08
N ARG A 342 36.88 -26.87 -27.22
CA ARG A 342 35.49 -26.61 -26.78
C ARG A 342 35.50 -25.80 -25.48
N PRO A 343 34.74 -24.73 -25.43
CA PRO A 343 34.68 -23.86 -24.23
C PRO A 343 33.84 -24.49 -23.11
N PHE A 344 34.26 -24.29 -21.85
CA PHE A 344 33.50 -24.63 -20.65
C PHE A 344 33.71 -23.60 -19.51
N GLU A 345 32.72 -23.48 -18.62
CA GLU A 345 32.76 -22.53 -17.52
C GLU A 345 33.39 -23.13 -16.27
N VAL A 346 34.23 -22.37 -15.58
CA VAL A 346 34.75 -22.71 -14.25
C VAL A 346 34.35 -21.63 -13.25
N GLN A 347 33.68 -22.03 -12.17
CA GLN A 347 33.26 -21.17 -11.07
C GLN A 347 34.11 -21.47 -9.84
N ILE A 348 34.77 -20.45 -9.29
CA ILE A 348 35.61 -20.56 -8.11
C ILE A 348 35.10 -19.66 -7.02
N ARG A 349 34.86 -20.21 -5.83
CA ARG A 349 34.33 -19.46 -4.69
C ARG A 349 34.72 -20.10 -3.36
N THR A 350 34.63 -19.32 -2.27
CA THR A 350 34.87 -19.89 -0.94
C THR A 350 33.66 -20.70 -0.46
N ARG A 351 33.83 -21.48 0.60
CA ARG A 351 32.76 -22.24 1.25
C ARG A 351 31.66 -21.32 1.77
N GLU A 352 32.00 -20.16 2.33
CA GLU A 352 31.06 -19.15 2.78
C GLU A 352 30.25 -18.57 1.60
N MET A 353 30.92 -18.21 0.50
CA MET A 353 30.25 -17.73 -0.72
C MET A 353 29.33 -18.77 -1.32
N HIS A 354 29.73 -20.05 -1.23
CA HIS A 354 28.91 -21.17 -1.69
C HIS A 354 27.63 -21.29 -0.86
N GLN A 355 27.74 -21.28 0.46
CA GLN A 355 26.57 -21.33 1.36
C GLN A 355 25.64 -20.14 1.09
N PHE A 356 26.20 -18.94 0.96
CA PHE A 356 25.42 -17.76 0.62
C PHE A 356 24.73 -17.90 -0.75
N ALA A 357 25.41 -18.45 -1.76
CA ALA A 357 24.82 -18.67 -3.07
C ALA A 357 23.73 -19.75 -3.09
N GLU A 358 23.80 -20.78 -2.26
CA GLU A 358 22.78 -21.85 -2.22
C GLU A 358 21.55 -21.45 -1.38
N PHE A 359 21.76 -20.85 -0.22
CA PHE A 359 20.72 -20.57 0.78
C PHE A 359 20.33 -19.09 0.87
N GLY A 360 21.11 -18.18 0.29
CA GLY A 360 20.84 -16.75 0.29
C GLY A 360 20.63 -16.19 1.69
N MET A 361 19.63 -15.37 1.83
CA MET A 361 19.25 -14.78 3.12
C MET A 361 18.78 -15.79 4.17
N ALA A 362 18.35 -16.99 3.78
CA ALA A 362 17.95 -18.04 4.73
C ALA A 362 19.14 -18.53 5.57
N ALA A 363 20.37 -18.57 5.02
CA ALA A 363 21.58 -18.93 5.76
C ALA A 363 21.88 -17.96 6.93
N HIS A 364 21.44 -16.72 6.83
CA HIS A 364 21.70 -15.66 7.80
C HIS A 364 20.93 -15.84 9.13
N TRP A 365 19.75 -16.47 9.08
CA TRP A 365 18.91 -16.71 10.27
C TRP A 365 19.52 -17.79 11.18
N ARG A 366 20.23 -18.76 10.61
CA ARG A 366 20.93 -19.81 11.39
C ARG A 366 22.05 -19.25 12.27
N TYR A 367 22.75 -18.21 11.78
CA TYR A 367 23.85 -17.60 12.54
C TYR A 367 23.35 -16.89 13.81
N LYS A 368 22.10 -16.44 13.81
CA LYS A 368 21.46 -15.76 14.93
C LYS A 368 21.08 -16.73 16.06
N GLU A 369 20.62 -17.93 15.74
CA GLU A 369 20.32 -18.99 16.74
C GLU A 369 21.62 -19.61 17.31
N ALA A 370 22.66 -19.74 16.50
CA ALA A 370 23.96 -20.28 16.93
C ALA A 370 24.82 -19.25 17.71
N GLY A 371 24.56 -17.96 17.55
CA GLY A 371 25.39 -16.86 18.05
C GLY A 371 25.20 -16.48 19.52
N ALA A 372 24.50 -17.29 20.31
CA ALA A 372 24.45 -17.10 21.78
C ALA A 372 25.77 -17.45 22.50
N LYS A 373 26.81 -17.92 21.78
CA LYS A 373 28.14 -18.19 22.31
C LYS A 373 29.23 -17.60 21.42
N GLY A 374 29.59 -16.35 21.68
CA GLY A 374 30.89 -15.78 21.34
C GLY A 374 30.98 -15.04 19.99
N GLY A 375 30.96 -13.72 20.06
CA GLY A 375 31.39 -12.79 19.01
C GLY A 375 30.40 -11.65 18.83
N GLN A 376 30.70 -10.49 19.41
CA GLN A 376 30.00 -9.22 19.14
C GLN A 376 30.14 -8.85 17.65
N VAL A 377 29.18 -9.28 16.83
CA VAL A 377 28.90 -8.57 15.60
C VAL A 377 28.09 -7.36 16.01
N SER A 378 28.61 -6.15 15.80
CA SER A 378 27.97 -4.92 16.24
C SER A 378 26.56 -4.85 15.64
N ALA A 379 25.57 -4.44 16.45
CA ALA A 379 24.17 -4.26 16.04
C ALA A 379 24.05 -3.35 14.80
N ASP A 380 25.01 -2.45 14.59
CA ASP A 380 25.09 -1.56 13.44
C ASP A 380 25.31 -2.31 12.11
N SER A 381 26.11 -3.37 12.08
CA SER A 381 26.38 -4.11 10.82
C SER A 381 25.20 -4.97 10.35
N GLU A 382 24.33 -5.43 11.26
CA GLU A 382 23.13 -6.19 10.93
C GLU A 382 22.04 -5.23 10.41
N TYR A 383 21.93 -4.07 11.02
CA TYR A 383 21.03 -3.01 10.61
C TYR A 383 21.35 -2.48 9.21
N ASP A 384 22.63 -2.17 8.93
CA ASP A 384 23.08 -1.69 7.62
C ASP A 384 22.85 -2.71 6.52
N ARG A 385 23.02 -4.02 6.78
CA ARG A 385 22.75 -5.10 5.82
C ARG A 385 21.24 -5.21 5.54
N LYS A 386 20.38 -5.13 6.56
CA LYS A 386 18.93 -5.14 6.39
C LYS A 386 18.45 -3.94 5.58
N LEU A 387 18.99 -2.76 5.84
CA LEU A 387 18.71 -1.54 5.07
C LEU A 387 19.19 -1.65 3.61
N SER A 388 20.41 -2.13 3.38
CA SER A 388 20.97 -2.34 2.04
C SER A 388 20.09 -3.27 1.23
N TRP A 389 19.64 -4.35 1.83
CA TRP A 389 18.76 -5.33 1.18
C TRP A 389 17.36 -4.76 0.87
N ILE A 390 16.72 -4.03 1.80
CA ILE A 390 15.44 -3.37 1.55
C ILE A 390 15.58 -2.33 0.43
N ARG A 391 16.68 -1.57 0.39
CA ARG A 391 16.99 -0.63 -0.69
C ARG A 391 17.09 -1.33 -2.05
N GLN A 392 17.73 -2.51 -2.11
CA GLN A 392 17.83 -3.32 -3.33
C GLN A 392 16.49 -3.83 -3.80
N LEU A 393 15.59 -4.24 -2.88
CA LEU A 393 14.23 -4.64 -3.22
C LEU A 393 13.40 -3.45 -3.76
N LEU A 394 13.56 -2.29 -3.15
CA LEU A 394 12.86 -1.08 -3.57
C LEU A 394 13.40 -0.54 -4.92
N ALA A 395 14.70 -0.70 -5.19
CA ALA A 395 15.31 -0.38 -6.49
C ALA A 395 14.79 -1.28 -7.63
N TRP A 396 14.35 -2.50 -7.34
CA TRP A 396 13.71 -3.38 -8.34
C TRP A 396 12.51 -2.75 -9.04
N LYS A 397 11.78 -1.86 -8.35
CA LYS A 397 10.71 -1.08 -8.97
C LYS A 397 11.20 -0.27 -10.19
N ALA A 398 12.44 0.22 -10.16
CA ALA A 398 13.04 0.97 -11.26
C ALA A 398 13.52 0.09 -12.42
N ASP A 399 14.04 -1.13 -12.11
CA ASP A 399 14.61 -2.03 -13.12
C ASP A 399 13.54 -2.78 -13.93
N VAL A 400 12.36 -3.07 -13.35
CA VAL A 400 11.24 -3.71 -14.07
C VAL A 400 10.66 -2.80 -15.16
N GLN A 401 10.93 -1.49 -15.10
CA GLN A 401 10.48 -0.54 -16.12
C GLN A 401 11.24 -0.62 -17.46
N VAL A 402 12.37 -1.33 -17.53
CA VAL A 402 13.26 -1.24 -18.71
C VAL A 402 13.02 -2.36 -19.73
N ASP A 403 12.39 -3.48 -19.37
CA ASP A 403 12.45 -4.69 -20.21
C ASP A 403 11.13 -5.18 -20.85
N ASP A 404 9.98 -4.49 -20.66
CA ASP A 404 8.74 -5.00 -21.26
C ASP A 404 7.72 -3.92 -21.66
N GLN A 405 7.44 -3.81 -22.97
CA GLN A 405 6.44 -2.91 -23.57
C GLN A 405 4.98 -3.29 -23.19
N LEU A 406 4.75 -4.40 -22.52
CA LEU A 406 3.43 -4.87 -22.06
C LEU A 406 3.07 -4.43 -20.63
N GLY A 407 4.03 -3.90 -19.89
CA GLY A 407 3.88 -3.54 -18.46
C GLY A 407 3.51 -2.08 -18.16
N GLN A 408 3.45 -1.17 -19.16
CA GLN A 408 3.32 0.27 -18.92
C GLN A 408 2.05 0.68 -18.16
N ALA A 409 0.91 0.06 -18.40
CA ALA A 409 -0.35 0.41 -17.71
C ALA A 409 -0.41 -0.07 -16.24
N ALA A 410 0.31 -1.16 -15.90
CA ALA A 410 0.41 -1.65 -14.51
C ALA A 410 1.39 -0.84 -13.67
N LEU A 411 2.38 -0.25 -14.32
CA LEU A 411 3.46 0.51 -13.71
C LEU A 411 3.05 1.94 -13.35
N ASP A 412 2.11 2.52 -14.07
CA ASP A 412 1.55 3.84 -13.76
C ASP A 412 0.86 3.86 -12.38
N THR A 413 0.22 2.77 -11.98
CA THR A 413 -0.40 2.63 -10.63
C THR A 413 0.64 2.47 -9.51
N LEU A 414 1.84 1.92 -9.80
CA LEU A 414 2.96 1.83 -8.86
C LEU A 414 3.84 3.09 -8.86
N ALA A 415 3.74 3.92 -9.90
CA ALA A 415 4.44 5.20 -9.98
C ALA A 415 3.93 6.23 -8.97
N ASP A 416 2.73 6.01 -8.41
CA ASP A 416 2.05 6.93 -7.49
C ASP A 416 2.49 6.86 -6.02
N SER A 417 3.53 6.08 -5.66
CA SER A 417 4.00 5.98 -4.28
C SER A 417 5.52 5.86 -4.16
N ILE A 418 6.08 6.45 -3.10
CA ILE A 418 7.47 6.27 -2.68
C ILE A 418 7.53 5.47 -1.37
N TYR A 419 8.60 4.73 -1.17
CA TYR A 419 8.82 3.90 0.01
C TYR A 419 10.06 4.38 0.79
N VAL A 420 9.83 4.85 2.00
CA VAL A 420 10.85 5.46 2.86
C VAL A 420 10.99 4.66 4.15
N LEU A 421 12.18 4.61 4.72
CA LEU A 421 12.50 3.78 5.88
C LEU A 421 12.53 4.60 7.17
N THR A 422 12.03 4.04 8.27
CA THR A 422 12.32 4.55 9.62
C THR A 422 13.72 4.10 10.06
N PRO A 423 14.31 4.73 11.11
CA PRO A 423 15.56 4.24 11.73
C PRO A 423 15.51 2.77 12.21
N GLN A 424 14.33 2.20 12.46
CA GLN A 424 14.14 0.79 12.80
C GLN A 424 13.90 -0.12 11.57
N ALA A 425 14.25 0.36 10.36
CA ALA A 425 14.04 -0.32 9.09
C ALA A 425 12.57 -0.70 8.77
N ARG A 426 11.58 0.04 9.32
CA ARG A 426 10.19 -0.09 8.93
C ARG A 426 9.94 0.72 7.66
N VAL A 427 9.33 0.11 6.66
CA VAL A 427 8.96 0.78 5.41
C VAL A 427 7.66 1.57 5.59
N ILE A 428 7.69 2.83 5.17
CA ILE A 428 6.54 3.75 5.16
C ILE A 428 6.25 4.14 3.72
N GLU A 429 5.04 3.91 3.28
CA GLU A 429 4.55 4.30 1.96
C GLU A 429 4.04 5.74 2.00
N LEU A 430 4.44 6.54 1.02
CA LEU A 430 4.11 7.95 0.89
C LEU A 430 3.77 8.28 -0.58
N PRO A 431 2.95 9.32 -0.85
CA PRO A 431 2.73 9.78 -2.21
C PRO A 431 4.00 10.40 -2.81
N PRO A 432 4.13 10.45 -4.15
CA PRO A 432 5.26 11.08 -4.81
C PRO A 432 5.37 12.56 -4.42
N GLY A 433 6.60 13.01 -4.22
CA GLY A 433 6.89 14.36 -3.77
C GLY A 433 6.65 14.60 -2.28
N ALA A 434 6.34 13.55 -1.49
CA ALA A 434 6.21 13.64 -0.03
C ALA A 434 7.50 14.13 0.64
N THR A 435 7.33 14.75 1.78
CA THR A 435 8.38 15.41 2.56
C THR A 435 8.58 14.72 3.92
N PRO A 436 9.61 15.07 4.69
CA PRO A 436 9.76 14.61 6.07
C PRO A 436 8.55 14.90 6.96
N VAL A 437 7.82 15.99 6.70
CA VAL A 437 6.59 16.30 7.45
C VAL A 437 5.49 15.30 7.11
N ASP A 438 5.30 14.97 5.83
CA ASP A 438 4.35 13.92 5.42
C ASP A 438 4.71 12.57 6.05
N PHE A 439 6.00 12.23 6.06
CA PHE A 439 6.51 11.02 6.71
C PHE A 439 6.16 11.00 8.21
N ALA A 440 6.39 12.11 8.93
CA ALA A 440 6.07 12.21 10.35
C ALA A 440 4.56 11.98 10.62
N TYR A 441 3.67 12.57 9.80
CA TYR A 441 2.21 12.37 9.91
C TYR A 441 1.75 10.97 9.52
N GLN A 442 2.48 10.29 8.65
CA GLN A 442 2.16 8.90 8.28
C GLN A 442 2.57 7.91 9.37
N VAL A 443 3.68 8.17 10.06
CA VAL A 443 4.11 7.37 11.21
C VAL A 443 3.15 7.53 12.39
N HIS A 444 2.91 8.77 12.83
CA HIS A 444 1.97 9.11 13.90
C HIS A 444 1.54 10.57 13.82
N THR A 445 0.25 10.85 14.09
CA THR A 445 -0.28 12.23 14.00
C THR A 445 0.42 13.18 14.96
N ASP A 446 0.65 12.75 16.20
CA ASP A 446 1.32 13.54 17.23
C ASP A 446 2.81 13.81 16.89
N LEU A 447 3.50 12.82 16.29
CA LEU A 447 4.85 13.02 15.78
C LEU A 447 4.87 14.09 14.68
N GLY A 448 3.88 14.09 13.80
CA GLY A 448 3.69 15.12 12.78
C GLY A 448 3.51 16.51 13.37
N HIS A 449 2.65 16.67 14.39
CA HIS A 449 2.42 17.95 15.05
C HIS A 449 3.69 18.51 15.73
N ARG A 450 4.50 17.62 16.29
CA ARG A 450 5.72 17.98 17.03
C ARG A 450 7.00 18.00 16.19
N CYS A 451 6.92 17.73 14.88
CA CYS A 451 8.07 17.72 13.98
C CYS A 451 8.76 19.11 13.95
N ARG A 452 10.09 19.15 14.15
CA ARG A 452 10.92 20.37 14.12
C ARG A 452 12.11 20.24 13.18
N GLY A 453 12.53 19.02 12.86
CA GLY A 453 13.64 18.74 11.98
C GLY A 453 13.59 17.32 11.49
N ALA A 454 14.40 17.01 10.49
CA ALA A 454 14.55 15.66 9.98
C ALA A 454 15.99 15.41 9.56
N ARG A 455 16.42 14.14 9.70
CA ARG A 455 17.63 13.62 9.06
C ARG A 455 17.22 12.63 7.99
N VAL A 456 17.81 12.75 6.83
CA VAL A 456 17.66 11.81 5.74
C VAL A 456 19.02 11.18 5.48
N ASP A 457 19.10 9.86 5.57
CA ASP A 457 20.34 9.08 5.50
C ASP A 457 21.45 9.61 6.44
N GLY A 458 21.04 10.04 7.64
CA GLY A 458 21.93 10.61 8.67
C GLY A 458 22.24 12.12 8.54
N ALA A 459 21.97 12.74 7.39
CA ALA A 459 22.20 14.16 7.16
C ALA A 459 20.96 15.01 7.52
N MET A 460 21.14 16.15 8.17
CA MET A 460 20.06 17.13 8.42
C MET A 460 19.57 17.72 7.10
N VAL A 461 18.25 17.74 6.91
CA VAL A 461 17.63 18.29 5.70
C VAL A 461 16.49 19.27 6.04
N PRO A 462 16.19 20.24 5.16
CA PRO A 462 14.99 21.06 5.26
C PRO A 462 13.70 20.21 5.27
N LEU A 463 12.69 20.65 6.02
CA LEU A 463 11.43 19.90 6.16
C LEU A 463 10.58 19.84 4.88
N ASN A 464 10.85 20.65 3.87
CA ASN A 464 10.24 20.64 2.56
C ASN A 464 11.05 19.88 1.50
N THR A 465 12.09 19.16 1.89
CA THR A 465 12.87 18.29 1.00
C THR A 465 12.00 17.17 0.48
N ARG A 466 12.00 16.94 -0.83
CA ARG A 466 11.28 15.80 -1.43
C ARG A 466 12.03 14.51 -1.16
N LEU A 467 11.32 13.55 -0.58
CA LEU A 467 11.86 12.22 -0.29
C LEU A 467 11.82 11.35 -1.54
N ILE A 468 12.80 10.44 -1.63
CA ILE A 468 12.89 9.42 -2.67
C ILE A 468 12.86 8.02 -2.06
N THR A 469 12.46 7.04 -2.86
CA THR A 469 12.40 5.63 -2.42
C THR A 469 13.77 5.14 -1.95
N GLY A 470 13.78 4.43 -0.81
CA GLY A 470 14.97 3.82 -0.22
C GLY A 470 15.71 4.69 0.81
N GLN A 471 15.31 5.95 0.99
CA GLN A 471 15.90 6.82 2.01
C GLN A 471 15.47 6.43 3.44
N THR A 472 16.36 6.62 4.40
CA THR A 472 16.06 6.47 5.83
C THR A 472 15.80 7.85 6.43
N VAL A 473 14.62 8.02 7.04
CA VAL A 473 14.18 9.30 7.61
C VAL A 473 14.02 9.17 9.12
N GLU A 474 14.72 10.02 9.85
CA GLU A 474 14.61 10.21 11.28
C GLU A 474 13.97 11.57 11.57
N ILE A 475 12.90 11.60 12.36
CA ILE A 475 12.19 12.83 12.72
C ILE A 475 12.66 13.34 14.08
N ILE A 476 13.06 14.60 14.12
CA ILE A 476 13.40 15.31 15.34
C ILE A 476 12.14 16.04 15.81
N ALA A 477 11.56 15.54 16.90
CA ALA A 477 10.34 16.07 17.48
C ALA A 477 10.63 16.90 18.76
N ALA A 478 9.90 18.00 18.95
CA ALA A 478 9.89 18.73 20.20
C ALA A 478 9.09 17.98 21.28
N LYS A 479 9.37 18.26 22.56
CA LYS A 479 8.58 17.70 23.68
C LYS A 479 7.14 18.19 23.67
N SER A 480 6.91 19.45 23.25
CA SER A 480 5.60 20.11 23.16
C SER A 480 5.57 21.05 21.95
N GLY A 481 4.37 21.43 21.48
CA GLY A 481 4.16 22.35 20.37
C GLY A 481 3.26 21.77 19.28
N GLY A 482 2.90 22.61 18.29
CA GLY A 482 2.01 22.27 17.20
C GLY A 482 2.63 22.50 15.82
N PRO A 483 1.92 22.18 14.74
CA PRO A 483 2.39 22.39 13.38
C PRO A 483 2.54 23.89 13.04
N SER A 484 3.34 24.21 12.02
CA SER A 484 3.41 25.58 11.48
C SER A 484 2.24 25.83 10.53
N ARG A 485 1.71 27.06 10.52
CA ARG A 485 0.71 27.51 9.53
C ARG A 485 1.25 27.48 8.10
N ASP A 486 2.56 27.66 7.93
CA ASP A 486 3.23 27.60 6.61
C ASP A 486 3.08 26.24 5.93
N TRP A 487 2.90 25.15 6.71
CA TRP A 487 2.75 23.82 6.15
C TRP A 487 1.46 23.63 5.35
N ILE A 488 0.45 24.49 5.58
CA ILE A 488 -0.80 24.47 4.81
C ILE A 488 -0.64 25.14 3.45
N ASN A 489 0.36 26.04 3.30
CA ASN A 489 0.59 26.77 2.07
C ASN A 489 1.18 25.85 0.98
N PRO A 490 0.46 25.58 -0.14
CA PRO A 490 0.94 24.69 -1.19
C PRO A 490 2.22 25.18 -1.89
N GLN A 491 2.46 26.51 -1.91
CA GLN A 491 3.61 27.10 -2.60
C GLN A 491 4.93 26.82 -1.87
N LEU A 492 4.89 26.63 -0.54
CA LEU A 492 6.07 26.36 0.27
C LEU A 492 6.48 24.88 0.25
N GLY A 493 5.63 23.98 -0.25
CA GLY A 493 5.94 22.59 -0.54
C GLY A 493 6.22 21.71 0.67
N TYR A 494 5.75 22.07 1.88
CA TYR A 494 5.96 21.26 3.10
C TYR A 494 5.12 19.98 3.16
N LEU A 495 3.98 19.93 2.49
CA LEU A 495 3.06 18.81 2.48
C LEU A 495 2.60 18.48 1.06
N ALA A 496 2.91 17.28 0.58
CA ALA A 496 2.39 16.73 -0.65
C ALA A 496 1.06 16.00 -0.40
N SER A 497 0.95 15.28 0.73
CA SER A 497 -0.21 14.48 1.10
C SER A 497 -1.42 15.35 1.48
N GLN A 498 -2.57 15.11 0.84
CA GLN A 498 -3.83 15.75 1.24
C GLN A 498 -4.28 15.32 2.64
N ARG A 499 -3.97 14.07 3.04
CA ARG A 499 -4.29 13.56 4.37
C ARG A 499 -3.49 14.28 5.46
N SER A 500 -2.21 14.54 5.23
CA SER A 500 -1.37 15.32 6.16
C SER A 500 -1.88 16.77 6.28
N ARG A 501 -2.22 17.41 5.15
CA ARG A 501 -2.84 18.76 5.16
C ARG A 501 -4.15 18.81 5.92
N ALA A 502 -4.99 17.79 5.78
CA ALA A 502 -6.26 17.72 6.51
C ALA A 502 -6.02 17.64 8.03
N LYS A 503 -5.02 16.85 8.48
CA LYS A 503 -4.65 16.75 9.90
C LYS A 503 -4.14 18.08 10.45
N VAL A 504 -3.30 18.79 9.70
CA VAL A 504 -2.80 20.12 10.10
C VAL A 504 -3.96 21.13 10.19
N ARG A 505 -4.87 21.17 9.21
CA ARG A 505 -6.05 22.03 9.25
C ARG A 505 -6.97 21.72 10.44
N ALA A 506 -7.19 20.43 10.71
CA ALA A 506 -8.01 20.00 11.85
C ALA A 506 -7.41 20.47 13.18
N TRP A 507 -6.08 20.45 13.32
CA TRP A 507 -5.38 20.95 14.50
C TRP A 507 -5.58 22.44 14.70
N PHE A 508 -5.41 23.26 13.65
CA PHE A 508 -5.67 24.71 13.74
C PHE A 508 -7.14 25.03 13.98
N ASN A 509 -8.06 24.32 13.33
CA ASN A 509 -9.49 24.49 13.59
C ASN A 509 -9.85 24.17 15.04
N ALA A 510 -9.24 23.16 15.64
CA ALA A 510 -9.46 22.83 17.04
C ALA A 510 -8.96 23.95 17.97
N ILE A 511 -7.81 24.57 17.69
CA ILE A 511 -7.30 25.72 18.46
C ILE A 511 -8.23 26.94 18.27
N ASP A 512 -8.56 27.25 17.01
CA ASP A 512 -9.44 28.38 16.71
C ASP A 512 -10.81 28.22 17.40
N ILE A 513 -11.32 26.98 17.55
CA ILE A 513 -12.55 26.70 18.32
C ILE A 513 -12.32 26.92 19.81
N GLN A 514 -11.21 26.45 20.39
CA GLN A 514 -10.91 26.66 21.81
C GLN A 514 -10.71 28.13 22.16
N GLU A 515 -10.05 28.91 21.29
CA GLU A 515 -9.94 30.36 21.44
C GLU A 515 -11.33 31.06 21.42
N ARG A 516 -12.23 30.64 20.51
CA ARG A 516 -13.60 31.14 20.43
C ARG A 516 -14.44 30.76 21.64
N ILE A 517 -14.30 29.53 22.14
CA ILE A 517 -14.95 29.10 23.38
C ILE A 517 -14.54 30.00 24.53
N ALA A 518 -13.22 30.22 24.70
CA ALA A 518 -12.70 31.10 25.78
C ALA A 518 -13.17 32.55 25.63
N GLN A 519 -13.21 33.10 24.40
CA GLN A 519 -13.70 34.43 24.11
C GLN A 519 -15.21 34.52 24.40
N GLY A 520 -16.02 33.59 23.91
CA GLY A 520 -17.46 33.56 24.13
C GLY A 520 -17.84 33.39 25.60
N GLN A 521 -17.09 32.51 26.31
CA GLN A 521 -17.24 32.34 27.75
C GLN A 521 -16.99 33.68 28.49
N GLY A 522 -15.89 34.37 28.18
CA GLY A 522 -15.58 35.67 28.78
C GLY A 522 -16.61 36.75 28.46
N MET A 523 -17.22 36.69 27.26
CA MET A 523 -18.34 37.60 26.89
C MET A 523 -19.58 37.29 27.72
N LEU A 524 -19.94 36.03 27.86
CA LEU A 524 -21.12 35.60 28.63
C LEU A 524 -20.95 35.87 30.12
N GLU A 525 -19.78 35.57 30.68
CA GLU A 525 -19.51 35.85 32.12
C GLU A 525 -19.61 37.31 32.45
N LYS A 526 -19.08 38.21 31.61
CA LYS A 526 -19.23 39.66 31.79
C LYS A 526 -20.69 40.11 31.76
N GLU A 527 -21.48 39.54 30.86
CA GLU A 527 -22.90 39.88 30.75
C GLU A 527 -23.70 39.36 31.98
N LEU A 528 -23.42 38.14 32.45
CA LEU A 528 -24.03 37.58 33.66
C LEU A 528 -23.64 38.38 34.92
N GLN A 529 -22.40 38.90 34.99
CA GLN A 529 -21.97 39.83 36.05
C GLN A 529 -22.76 41.13 35.97
N ARG A 530 -22.95 41.70 34.78
CA ARG A 530 -23.73 42.90 34.56
C ARG A 530 -25.19 42.74 35.01
N LEU A 531 -25.75 41.54 34.78
CA LEU A 531 -27.10 41.15 35.15
C LEU A 531 -27.26 40.72 36.62
N GLY A 532 -26.15 40.61 37.38
CA GLY A 532 -26.16 40.10 38.76
C GLY A 532 -26.50 38.62 38.91
N LYS A 533 -26.32 37.80 37.86
CA LYS A 533 -26.75 36.39 37.78
C LYS A 533 -25.55 35.43 37.71
N THR A 534 -24.49 35.69 38.46
CA THR A 534 -23.23 34.94 38.43
C THR A 534 -23.32 33.48 38.90
N ALA A 535 -24.38 33.10 39.62
CA ALA A 535 -24.62 31.73 40.10
C ALA A 535 -25.45 30.87 39.14
N THR A 536 -25.63 31.29 37.87
CA THR A 536 -26.45 30.57 36.90
C THR A 536 -25.72 29.34 36.36
N ASN A 537 -26.42 28.20 36.28
CA ASN A 537 -25.89 27.02 35.60
C ASN A 537 -25.86 27.28 34.08
N LEU A 538 -24.62 27.33 33.52
CA LEU A 538 -24.38 27.72 32.13
C LEU A 538 -24.92 26.66 31.15
N GLU A 539 -24.93 25.39 31.53
CA GLU A 539 -25.46 24.30 30.71
C GLU A 539 -26.99 24.39 30.58
N SER A 540 -27.66 24.66 31.69
CA SER A 540 -29.13 24.86 31.70
C SER A 540 -29.54 26.12 30.95
N LEU A 541 -28.74 27.19 31.04
CA LEU A 541 -28.95 28.42 30.28
C LEU A 541 -28.79 28.19 28.77
N ALA A 542 -27.76 27.43 28.34
CA ALA A 542 -27.57 27.10 26.95
C ALA A 542 -28.73 26.29 26.38
N GLN A 543 -29.26 25.33 27.13
CA GLN A 543 -30.42 24.52 26.73
C GLN A 543 -31.70 25.39 26.64
N GLN A 544 -31.92 26.31 27.57
CA GLN A 544 -33.04 27.28 27.50
C GLN A 544 -32.97 28.19 26.27
N LEU A 545 -31.75 28.52 25.83
CA LEU A 545 -31.53 29.35 24.65
C LEU A 545 -31.47 28.52 23.33
N GLY A 546 -31.72 27.20 23.40
CA GLY A 546 -31.81 26.31 22.24
C GLY A 546 -30.50 25.72 21.75
N PHE A 547 -29.42 25.76 22.56
CA PHE A 547 -28.16 25.16 22.27
C PHE A 547 -28.03 23.77 22.92
N ALA A 548 -27.28 22.85 22.28
CA ALA A 548 -27.10 21.51 22.80
C ALA A 548 -26.19 21.45 24.05
N CYS A 549 -25.19 22.35 24.14
CA CYS A 549 -24.27 22.50 25.27
C CYS A 549 -23.82 23.97 25.42
N ALA A 550 -23.16 24.26 26.55
CA ALA A 550 -22.64 25.61 26.84
C ALA A 550 -21.53 26.02 25.84
N GLU A 551 -20.71 25.08 25.37
CA GLU A 551 -19.63 25.36 24.39
C GLU A 551 -20.20 25.87 23.06
N ASP A 552 -21.31 25.33 22.57
CA ASP A 552 -21.99 25.79 21.35
C ASP A 552 -22.49 27.21 21.49
N LEU A 553 -23.04 27.57 22.65
CA LEU A 553 -23.45 28.94 22.98
C LEU A 553 -22.24 29.89 22.98
N TYR A 554 -21.08 29.49 23.56
CA TYR A 554 -19.89 30.33 23.57
C TYR A 554 -19.38 30.59 22.16
N VAL A 555 -19.33 29.53 21.32
CA VAL A 555 -18.91 29.67 19.93
C VAL A 555 -19.84 30.58 19.14
N ALA A 556 -21.16 30.48 19.35
CA ALA A 556 -22.15 31.34 18.70
C ALA A 556 -22.03 32.80 19.14
N LEU A 557 -21.75 33.04 20.42
CA LEU A 557 -21.49 34.39 20.95
C LEU A 557 -20.20 34.99 20.38
N ALA A 558 -19.11 34.21 20.32
CA ALA A 558 -17.83 34.66 19.80
C ALA A 558 -17.84 34.92 18.28
N LYS A 559 -18.80 34.35 17.55
CA LYS A 559 -19.01 34.57 16.11
C LYS A 559 -20.04 35.65 15.80
N ASP A 560 -20.61 36.33 16.81
CA ASP A 560 -21.74 37.23 16.66
C ASP A 560 -22.99 36.59 15.99
N GLU A 561 -23.08 35.27 15.98
CA GLU A 561 -24.25 34.53 15.48
C GLU A 561 -25.41 34.56 16.48
N PHE A 562 -25.13 34.85 17.75
CA PHE A 562 -26.09 34.97 18.83
C PHE A 562 -25.82 36.24 19.68
N SER A 563 -26.85 37.05 19.91
CA SER A 563 -26.69 38.34 20.64
C SER A 563 -26.82 38.15 22.15
N LEU A 564 -25.97 38.83 22.93
CA LEU A 564 -26.05 38.89 24.39
C LEU A 564 -27.40 39.45 24.91
N ARG A 565 -28.17 40.20 24.08
CA ARG A 565 -29.50 40.63 24.41
C ARG A 565 -30.48 39.50 24.66
N HIS A 566 -30.36 38.39 23.91
CA HIS A 566 -31.20 37.21 24.11
C HIS A 566 -30.90 36.54 25.46
N VAL A 567 -29.64 36.61 25.93
CA VAL A 567 -29.27 36.13 27.25
C VAL A 567 -29.94 37.01 28.33
N ALA A 568 -29.96 38.33 28.15
CA ALA A 568 -30.62 39.25 29.09
C ALA A 568 -32.15 39.00 29.16
N VAL A 569 -32.79 38.81 28.01
CA VAL A 569 -34.25 38.53 27.92
C VAL A 569 -34.61 37.20 28.60
N ALA A 570 -33.74 36.19 28.59
CA ALA A 570 -33.98 34.92 29.28
C ALA A 570 -34.07 35.06 30.81
N PHE A 571 -33.59 36.17 31.38
CA PHE A 571 -33.69 36.50 32.80
C PHE A 571 -34.76 37.59 33.15
N GLU A 572 -35.40 38.16 32.13
CA GLU A 572 -36.56 39.06 32.34
C GLU A 572 -37.79 38.23 32.64
N ALA A 573 -38.50 38.55 33.70
CA ALA A 573 -39.76 37.91 34.06
C ALA A 573 -40.78 38.09 32.92
N PRO A 574 -41.55 37.05 32.53
CA PRO A 574 -42.60 37.24 31.52
C PRO A 574 -43.60 38.27 32.01
N PRO A 575 -44.06 39.20 31.12
CA PRO A 575 -45.13 40.18 31.51
C PRO A 575 -46.37 39.42 31.93
N PRO A 576 -47.13 39.91 32.95
CA PRO A 576 -48.33 39.24 33.46
C PRO A 576 -49.34 39.08 32.35
N ASP A 577 -49.92 37.92 32.24
CA ASP A 577 -50.97 37.51 31.32
C ASP A 577 -52.16 38.49 31.30
N ALA A 578 -52.45 38.96 30.12
CA ALA A 578 -53.76 39.47 29.76
C ALA A 578 -54.26 38.67 28.57
N GLY A 579 -54.84 37.50 28.85
CA GLY A 579 -55.55 36.72 27.86
C GLY A 579 -56.89 37.30 27.44
N PRO A 580 -57.38 36.89 26.24
CA PRO A 580 -58.72 36.30 26.24
C PRO A 580 -58.69 34.87 25.65
N ASP A 581 -59.45 34.06 26.31
CA ASP A 581 -59.90 32.72 26.01
C ASP A 581 -60.43 32.58 24.57
N LEU A 582 -59.80 31.83 23.73
CA LEU A 582 -60.22 31.42 22.38
C LEU A 582 -60.36 29.91 22.23
N SER A 583 -61.02 29.28 23.23
CA SER A 583 -61.42 27.84 23.17
C SER A 583 -62.75 27.63 22.41
N ALA A 584 -63.14 28.48 21.48
CA ALA A 584 -64.43 28.38 20.79
C ALA A 584 -64.34 28.51 19.28
N LEU A 585 -63.42 27.81 18.60
CA LEU A 585 -63.50 27.58 17.15
C LEU A 585 -62.78 26.36 16.74
N THR A 586 -63.13 25.17 17.30
CA THR A 586 -62.86 23.90 16.68
C THR A 586 -63.90 23.62 15.58
N ARG A 587 -63.52 23.78 14.34
CA ARG A 587 -64.15 23.12 13.21
C ARG A 587 -63.19 22.13 12.60
N ASP A 588 -63.63 20.87 12.57
CA ASP A 588 -63.00 19.75 11.91
C ASP A 588 -62.64 20.08 10.47
N SER A 589 -61.36 20.03 10.14
CA SER A 589 -60.91 19.85 8.78
C SER A 589 -59.78 18.81 8.81
N ARG A 590 -59.94 17.75 8.04
CA ARG A 590 -58.96 16.71 7.83
C ARG A 590 -57.58 17.30 7.53
N PRO A 591 -56.48 16.67 8.02
CA PRO A 591 -55.16 17.15 7.71
C PRO A 591 -54.84 16.79 6.26
N GLU A 592 -54.82 17.75 5.38
CA GLU A 592 -54.02 17.73 4.20
C GLU A 592 -52.53 17.76 4.65
N SER A 593 -51.76 16.83 4.16
CA SER A 593 -50.34 16.62 4.46
C SER A 593 -49.58 17.94 4.38
N ALA A 594 -49.13 18.45 5.53
CA ALA A 594 -48.23 19.59 5.60
C ALA A 594 -46.90 19.23 5.00
N VAL A 595 -46.65 19.71 3.78
CA VAL A 595 -45.37 19.62 3.11
C VAL A 595 -44.38 20.51 3.85
N HIS A 596 -43.47 19.96 4.60
CA HIS A 596 -42.38 20.71 5.23
C HIS A 596 -41.37 21.10 4.16
N ALA A 597 -41.36 22.33 3.71
CA ALA A 597 -40.28 22.88 2.90
C ALA A 597 -38.97 22.87 3.71
N GLY A 598 -37.95 22.17 3.23
CA GLY A 598 -36.60 22.27 3.79
C GLY A 598 -36.09 23.71 3.71
N LYS A 599 -35.11 24.09 4.51
CA LYS A 599 -34.48 25.44 4.57
C LYS A 599 -34.06 26.04 3.21
N SER A 600 -34.05 25.26 2.13
CA SER A 600 -33.68 25.67 0.77
C SER A 600 -34.88 26.04 -0.14
N GLY A 601 -36.11 25.95 0.33
CA GLY A 601 -37.29 26.27 -0.49
C GLY A 601 -37.53 25.34 -1.68
N VAL A 602 -37.04 24.11 -1.64
CA VAL A 602 -37.18 23.11 -2.71
C VAL A 602 -38.05 21.95 -2.22
N LEU A 603 -39.07 21.57 -3.00
CA LEU A 603 -39.94 20.44 -2.74
C LEU A 603 -39.41 19.20 -3.51
N VAL A 604 -39.28 18.08 -2.81
CA VAL A 604 -38.93 16.80 -3.40
C VAL A 604 -40.23 16.01 -3.61
N VAL A 605 -40.47 15.56 -4.84
CA VAL A 605 -41.68 14.82 -5.15
C VAL A 605 -41.63 13.42 -4.51
N GLY A 606 -42.55 13.17 -3.55
CA GLY A 606 -42.79 11.81 -3.00
C GLY A 606 -42.04 11.45 -1.70
N VAL A 607 -41.33 12.39 -1.03
CA VAL A 607 -40.64 12.11 0.24
C VAL A 607 -40.63 13.28 1.19
N ASP A 608 -41.23 13.10 2.37
CA ASP A 608 -41.53 14.20 3.31
C ASP A 608 -40.37 14.76 4.16
N SER A 609 -39.13 14.21 4.05
CA SER A 609 -38.02 14.66 4.93
C SER A 609 -36.61 14.40 4.40
N LEU A 610 -36.29 14.72 3.15
CA LEU A 610 -34.92 14.67 2.67
C LEU A 610 -34.21 16.02 2.86
N LEU A 611 -33.00 15.98 3.44
CA LEU A 611 -32.11 17.14 3.49
C LEU A 611 -31.74 17.56 2.08
N THR A 612 -32.18 18.75 1.63
CA THR A 612 -31.84 19.30 0.32
C THR A 612 -30.76 20.36 0.44
N GLN A 613 -29.80 20.34 -0.50
CA GLN A 613 -28.71 21.32 -0.59
C GLN A 613 -28.53 21.79 -2.03
N LEU A 614 -28.50 23.11 -2.24
CA LEU A 614 -28.21 23.69 -3.55
C LEU A 614 -26.77 23.43 -3.98
N ALA A 615 -26.57 22.93 -5.20
CA ALA A 615 -25.29 22.59 -5.73
C ALA A 615 -24.40 23.81 -5.99
N LYS A 616 -23.18 23.81 -5.46
CA LYS A 616 -22.21 24.92 -5.61
C LYS A 616 -21.69 25.09 -7.04
N CYS A 617 -21.77 24.06 -7.91
CA CYS A 617 -21.26 24.09 -9.28
C CYS A 617 -22.12 24.90 -10.25
N CYS A 618 -23.41 25.03 -9.99
CA CYS A 618 -24.37 25.71 -10.87
C CYS A 618 -25.29 26.71 -10.13
N ARG A 619 -25.30 26.70 -8.80
CA ARG A 619 -26.06 27.59 -7.92
C ARG A 619 -27.46 27.88 -8.45
N PRO A 620 -28.36 26.88 -8.46
CA PRO A 620 -29.71 27.04 -9.00
C PRO A 620 -30.51 28.11 -8.22
N ALA A 621 -31.30 28.90 -8.91
CA ALA A 621 -32.19 29.87 -8.34
C ALA A 621 -33.48 29.95 -9.18
N PRO A 622 -34.66 30.20 -8.58
CA PRO A 622 -35.89 30.35 -9.34
C PRO A 622 -35.78 31.42 -10.45
N PRO A 623 -36.27 31.18 -11.67
CA PRO A 623 -37.14 30.09 -12.14
C PRO A 623 -36.39 28.94 -12.86
N ASP A 624 -35.13 28.66 -12.54
CA ASP A 624 -34.36 27.59 -13.22
C ASP A 624 -35.09 26.25 -13.18
N LEU A 625 -34.99 25.48 -14.24
CA LEU A 625 -35.37 24.08 -14.22
C LEU A 625 -34.36 23.30 -13.40
N ILE A 626 -34.79 22.60 -12.35
CA ILE A 626 -33.96 21.91 -11.39
C ILE A 626 -34.20 20.40 -11.38
N SER A 627 -33.16 19.67 -11.01
CA SER A 627 -33.21 18.23 -10.77
C SER A 627 -32.35 17.87 -9.57
N GLY A 628 -32.77 16.86 -8.81
CA GLY A 628 -32.10 16.39 -7.62
C GLY A 628 -31.19 15.20 -7.91
N PHE A 629 -30.02 15.15 -7.25
CA PHE A 629 -29.14 14.00 -7.26
C PHE A 629 -28.91 13.52 -5.83
N VAL A 630 -29.27 12.26 -5.54
CA VAL A 630 -29.11 11.68 -4.20
C VAL A 630 -27.63 11.42 -3.92
N THR A 631 -27.07 12.07 -2.90
CA THR A 631 -25.67 11.94 -2.50
C THR A 631 -25.52 10.90 -1.40
N ARG A 632 -24.37 10.21 -1.35
CA ARG A 632 -24.09 9.23 -0.28
C ARG A 632 -23.82 9.96 1.04
N GLY A 633 -24.79 9.95 1.96
CA GLY A 633 -24.66 10.49 3.33
C GLY A 633 -24.84 11.99 3.50
N ARG A 634 -25.24 12.77 2.46
CA ARG A 634 -25.45 14.24 2.54
C ARG A 634 -26.80 14.72 2.04
N GLY A 635 -27.76 13.81 1.83
CA GLY A 635 -29.07 14.15 1.27
C GLY A 635 -29.05 14.39 -0.23
N VAL A 636 -29.94 15.25 -0.72
CA VAL A 636 -30.16 15.55 -2.14
C VAL A 636 -29.45 16.83 -2.54
N SER A 637 -28.59 16.75 -3.55
CA SER A 637 -27.98 17.93 -4.17
C SER A 637 -28.84 18.42 -5.34
N ILE A 638 -29.30 19.64 -5.28
CA ILE A 638 -30.20 20.27 -6.27
C ILE A 638 -29.34 20.98 -7.32
N HIS A 639 -29.47 20.56 -8.57
CA HIS A 639 -28.74 21.13 -9.71
C HIS A 639 -29.71 21.75 -10.73
N ARG A 640 -29.19 22.64 -11.56
CA ARG A 640 -29.86 23.02 -12.80
C ARG A 640 -29.80 21.84 -13.80
N CYS A 641 -30.88 21.66 -14.57
CA CYS A 641 -30.93 20.59 -15.58
C CYS A 641 -29.86 20.73 -16.69
N ASP A 642 -29.40 21.96 -16.97
CA ASP A 642 -28.38 22.27 -17.96
C ASP A 642 -26.92 22.13 -17.42
N CYS A 643 -26.74 21.88 -16.13
CA CYS A 643 -25.44 21.79 -15.48
C CYS A 643 -24.58 20.64 -16.04
N LYS A 644 -23.37 20.95 -16.53
CA LYS A 644 -22.42 19.95 -17.07
C LYS A 644 -22.07 18.86 -16.05
N SER A 645 -21.85 19.25 -14.79
CA SER A 645 -21.54 18.30 -13.70
C SER A 645 -22.72 17.37 -13.41
N PHE A 646 -23.96 17.91 -13.40
CA PHE A 646 -25.17 17.12 -13.22
C PHE A 646 -25.38 16.12 -14.37
N ARG A 647 -25.24 16.55 -15.61
CA ARG A 647 -25.39 15.68 -16.79
C ARG A 647 -24.38 14.53 -16.76
N SER A 648 -23.15 14.78 -16.34
CA SER A 648 -22.14 13.72 -16.19
C SER A 648 -22.48 12.74 -15.07
N LEU A 649 -23.04 13.20 -13.95
CA LEU A 649 -23.47 12.34 -12.84
C LEU A 649 -24.72 11.53 -13.21
N ALA A 650 -25.71 12.17 -13.83
CA ALA A 650 -26.94 11.52 -14.28
C ALA A 650 -26.70 10.45 -15.36
N ALA A 651 -25.69 10.63 -16.21
CA ALA A 651 -25.30 9.62 -17.20
C ALA A 651 -24.60 8.39 -16.59
N ARG A 652 -23.95 8.55 -15.45
CA ARG A 652 -23.24 7.46 -14.75
C ARG A 652 -24.13 6.67 -13.79
N GLU A 653 -25.00 7.34 -13.07
CA GLU A 653 -25.87 6.76 -12.03
C GLU A 653 -27.29 7.32 -12.17
N PRO A 654 -28.05 6.96 -13.23
CA PRO A 654 -29.37 7.50 -13.52
C PRO A 654 -30.42 7.18 -12.45
N GLU A 655 -30.25 6.09 -11.73
CA GLU A 655 -31.14 5.65 -10.63
C GLU A 655 -31.09 6.57 -9.39
N ARG A 656 -30.15 7.50 -9.34
CA ARG A 656 -29.99 8.47 -8.23
C ARG A 656 -30.53 9.86 -8.57
N VAL A 657 -31.09 10.03 -9.74
CA VAL A 657 -31.76 11.26 -10.18
C VAL A 657 -33.18 11.25 -9.67
N ILE A 658 -33.60 12.35 -9.07
CA ILE A 658 -34.97 12.54 -8.58
C ILE A 658 -35.53 13.85 -9.10
N ASP A 659 -36.86 13.87 -9.34
CA ASP A 659 -37.58 15.09 -9.73
C ASP A 659 -37.81 15.97 -8.53
N VAL A 660 -37.51 17.25 -8.72
CA VAL A 660 -37.65 18.29 -7.69
C VAL A 660 -38.23 19.53 -8.32
N THR A 661 -39.00 20.26 -7.53
CA THR A 661 -39.61 21.55 -7.95
C THR A 661 -39.36 22.63 -6.91
N TRP A 662 -39.41 23.90 -7.35
CA TRP A 662 -39.35 25.03 -6.42
C TRP A 662 -40.64 25.09 -5.62
N GLY A 663 -40.52 25.25 -4.28
CA GLY A 663 -41.64 25.52 -3.40
C GLY A 663 -41.98 27.00 -3.33
N ASP A 664 -42.72 27.42 -2.29
CA ASP A 664 -43.01 28.85 -2.07
C ASP A 664 -41.72 29.59 -1.67
N THR A 665 -41.28 30.51 -2.53
CA THR A 665 -39.96 31.15 -2.47
C THR A 665 -40.05 32.65 -2.08
N ARG A 666 -41.20 33.12 -1.55
CA ARG A 666 -41.49 34.57 -1.40
C ARG A 666 -40.51 35.33 -0.52
N GLU A 667 -39.79 34.69 0.39
CA GLU A 667 -38.81 35.31 1.29
C GLU A 667 -37.38 34.74 1.17
N ALA A 668 -37.14 33.79 0.25
CA ALA A 668 -35.83 33.15 0.11
C ALA A 668 -34.91 33.94 -0.82
N VAL A 669 -33.63 34.07 -0.45
CA VAL A 669 -32.58 34.64 -1.30
C VAL A 669 -31.60 33.53 -1.73
N TYR A 670 -31.15 33.59 -2.99
CA TYR A 670 -30.33 32.55 -3.62
C TYR A 670 -29.01 33.16 -4.07
N PRO A 671 -27.85 32.53 -3.68
CA PRO A 671 -26.56 32.99 -4.14
C PRO A 671 -26.33 32.57 -5.61
N VAL A 672 -26.05 33.51 -6.47
CA VAL A 672 -25.77 33.32 -7.90
C VAL A 672 -24.40 33.89 -8.24
N ASP A 673 -23.66 33.20 -9.10
CA ASP A 673 -22.37 33.70 -9.62
C ASP A 673 -22.59 34.45 -10.93
N ILE A 674 -22.14 35.69 -10.98
CA ILE A 674 -22.12 36.56 -12.16
C ILE A 674 -20.68 36.75 -12.61
N VAL A 675 -20.38 36.38 -13.83
CA VAL A 675 -19.07 36.58 -14.45
C VAL A 675 -19.12 37.86 -15.30
N VAL A 676 -18.19 38.74 -15.04
CA VAL A 676 -18.02 39.98 -15.81
C VAL A 676 -16.65 39.98 -16.45
N LEU A 677 -16.60 40.14 -17.77
CA LEU A 677 -15.40 40.41 -18.54
C LEU A 677 -15.39 41.89 -18.94
N ALA A 678 -14.35 42.60 -18.59
CA ALA A 678 -14.26 44.03 -18.85
C ALA A 678 -12.82 44.43 -19.13
N ASN A 679 -12.63 45.56 -19.83
CA ASN A 679 -11.34 46.22 -19.95
C ASN A 679 -10.89 46.69 -18.55
N ASP A 680 -9.69 46.28 -18.14
CA ASP A 680 -9.15 46.64 -16.83
C ASP A 680 -8.89 48.17 -16.78
N ARG A 681 -9.58 48.85 -15.89
CA ARG A 681 -9.45 50.29 -15.67
C ARG A 681 -9.65 50.65 -14.20
N HIS A 682 -9.06 51.75 -13.83
CA HIS A 682 -9.23 52.27 -12.48
C HIS A 682 -10.72 52.58 -12.18
N GLY A 683 -11.21 52.16 -11.04
CA GLY A 683 -12.61 52.36 -10.61
C GLY A 683 -13.62 51.35 -11.13
N LEU A 684 -13.24 50.38 -11.98
CA LEU A 684 -14.16 49.39 -12.56
C LEU A 684 -14.93 48.58 -11.50
N LEU A 685 -14.26 48.11 -10.47
CA LEU A 685 -14.91 47.37 -9.37
C LEU A 685 -15.92 48.23 -8.60
N ARG A 686 -15.60 49.50 -8.37
CA ARG A 686 -16.50 50.45 -7.73
C ARG A 686 -17.78 50.62 -8.57
N ASP A 687 -17.64 50.89 -9.86
CA ASP A 687 -18.74 51.17 -10.76
C ASP A 687 -19.69 49.96 -10.89
N ILE A 688 -19.15 48.73 -10.94
CA ILE A 688 -19.97 47.50 -10.94
C ILE A 688 -20.63 47.29 -9.58
N SER A 689 -19.92 47.54 -8.46
CA SER A 689 -20.50 47.44 -7.11
C SER A 689 -21.64 48.44 -6.88
N GLU A 690 -21.57 49.63 -7.49
CA GLU A 690 -22.61 50.64 -7.43
C GLU A 690 -23.90 50.16 -8.13
N VAL A 691 -23.80 49.39 -9.22
CA VAL A 691 -24.98 48.78 -9.87
C VAL A 691 -25.68 47.81 -8.91
N PHE A 692 -24.95 46.96 -8.21
CA PHE A 692 -25.52 46.04 -7.21
C PHE A 692 -26.16 46.81 -6.07
N ALA A 693 -25.52 47.88 -5.57
CA ALA A 693 -26.04 48.72 -4.49
C ALA A 693 -27.34 49.43 -4.90
N ARG A 694 -27.41 49.99 -6.12
CA ARG A 694 -28.63 50.64 -6.66
C ARG A 694 -29.81 49.66 -6.75
N GLN A 695 -29.54 48.39 -7.05
CA GLN A 695 -30.55 47.36 -7.18
C GLN A 695 -30.83 46.60 -5.85
N ARG A 696 -30.21 47.05 -4.74
CA ARG A 696 -30.33 46.44 -3.40
C ARG A 696 -29.97 44.93 -3.40
N ILE A 697 -29.00 44.54 -4.21
CA ILE A 697 -28.49 43.19 -4.27
C ILE A 697 -27.26 43.09 -3.37
N ASN A 698 -27.29 42.14 -2.42
CA ASN A 698 -26.16 41.90 -1.54
C ASN A 698 -25.09 41.05 -2.27
N VAL A 699 -23.84 41.51 -2.26
CA VAL A 699 -22.70 40.81 -2.84
C VAL A 699 -21.89 40.15 -1.70
N ILE A 700 -21.90 38.83 -1.65
CA ILE A 700 -21.25 38.04 -0.59
C ILE A 700 -19.82 37.61 -0.93
N GLY A 701 -19.40 37.77 -2.21
CA GLY A 701 -18.05 37.42 -2.62
C GLY A 701 -17.67 38.05 -3.96
N VAL A 702 -16.39 38.44 -4.10
CA VAL A 702 -15.83 38.95 -5.34
C VAL A 702 -14.45 38.30 -5.56
N ASN A 703 -14.23 37.79 -6.76
CA ASN A 703 -12.94 37.28 -7.19
C ASN A 703 -12.57 37.99 -8.51
N THR A 704 -11.43 38.66 -8.52
CA THR A 704 -10.95 39.42 -9.68
C THR A 704 -9.63 38.93 -10.14
N GLN A 705 -9.47 38.67 -11.45
CA GLN A 705 -8.24 38.32 -12.13
C GLN A 705 -8.05 39.19 -13.35
N SER A 706 -6.93 39.90 -13.44
CA SER A 706 -6.57 40.71 -14.61
C SER A 706 -5.45 40.06 -15.40
N ARG A 707 -5.63 39.93 -16.71
CA ARG A 707 -4.61 39.45 -17.66
C ARG A 707 -4.70 40.26 -18.98
N GLN A 708 -3.59 40.78 -19.47
CA GLN A 708 -3.48 41.48 -20.77
C GLN A 708 -4.54 42.58 -20.95
N ALA A 709 -4.69 43.47 -19.93
CA ALA A 709 -5.65 44.55 -19.92
C ALA A 709 -7.16 44.14 -19.88
N ILE A 710 -7.48 42.86 -19.68
CA ILE A 710 -8.84 42.36 -19.47
C ILE A 710 -8.95 41.88 -18.05
N ALA A 711 -9.94 42.42 -17.34
CA ALA A 711 -10.35 41.98 -16.00
C ALA A 711 -11.50 40.98 -16.10
N ARG A 712 -11.30 39.79 -15.52
CA ARG A 712 -12.35 38.80 -15.29
C ARG A 712 -12.76 38.85 -13.84
N MET A 713 -13.98 39.28 -13.57
CA MET A 713 -14.52 39.38 -12.23
C MET A 713 -15.65 38.36 -12.04
N VAL A 714 -15.68 37.68 -10.91
CA VAL A 714 -16.78 36.79 -10.53
C VAL A 714 -17.38 37.33 -9.24
N PHE A 715 -18.61 37.77 -9.34
CA PHE A 715 -19.41 38.27 -8.19
C PHE A 715 -20.35 37.16 -7.75
N THR A 716 -20.35 36.83 -6.48
CA THR A 716 -21.39 36.01 -5.86
C THR A 716 -22.40 36.95 -5.23
N ALA A 717 -23.61 37.04 -5.80
CA ALA A 717 -24.65 37.95 -5.40
C ALA A 717 -25.92 37.22 -4.93
N GLU A 718 -26.60 37.71 -3.92
CA GLU A 718 -27.86 37.16 -3.40
C GLU A 718 -29.03 37.76 -4.14
N VAL A 719 -29.81 36.93 -4.85
CA VAL A 719 -30.98 37.36 -5.61
C VAL A 719 -32.24 36.68 -5.09
N GLY A 720 -33.35 37.43 -4.97
CA GLY A 720 -34.62 36.87 -4.55
C GLY A 720 -35.40 36.16 -5.67
N ASN A 721 -35.18 36.56 -6.93
CA ASN A 721 -35.82 35.94 -8.10
C ASN A 721 -35.05 36.23 -9.39
N GLY A 722 -35.47 35.59 -10.49
CA GLY A 722 -34.83 35.74 -11.81
C GLY A 722 -34.92 37.14 -12.40
N GLU A 723 -35.95 37.93 -12.09
CA GLU A 723 -36.09 39.29 -12.58
C GLU A 723 -35.05 40.24 -11.97
N HIS A 724 -34.69 40.03 -10.71
CA HIS A 724 -33.60 40.77 -10.05
C HIS A 724 -32.27 40.49 -10.75
N LEU A 725 -32.02 39.23 -11.11
CA LEU A 725 -30.79 38.83 -11.81
C LEU A 725 -30.72 39.49 -13.21
N VAL A 726 -31.82 39.46 -13.97
CA VAL A 726 -31.86 40.05 -15.33
C VAL A 726 -31.60 41.56 -15.27
N ARG A 727 -32.18 42.26 -14.30
CA ARG A 727 -31.96 43.70 -14.10
C ARG A 727 -30.50 43.99 -13.71
N ALA A 728 -29.92 43.18 -12.85
CA ALA A 728 -28.52 43.32 -12.45
C ALA A 728 -27.58 43.13 -13.65
N LEU A 729 -27.78 42.08 -14.43
CA LEU A 729 -26.97 41.81 -15.64
C LEU A 729 -27.09 42.94 -16.67
N ALA A 730 -28.32 43.49 -16.88
CA ALA A 730 -28.54 44.62 -17.77
C ALA A 730 -27.76 45.87 -17.29
N GLY A 731 -27.87 46.22 -15.99
CA GLY A 731 -27.14 47.34 -15.45
C GLY A 731 -25.64 47.22 -15.46
N ILE A 732 -25.11 45.99 -15.25
CA ILE A 732 -23.65 45.73 -15.33
C ILE A 732 -23.16 45.89 -16.78
N ARG A 733 -23.92 45.47 -17.78
CA ARG A 733 -23.56 45.61 -19.21
C ARG A 733 -23.53 47.09 -19.65
N GLU A 734 -24.21 47.97 -18.97
CA GLU A 734 -24.17 49.41 -19.24
C GLU A 734 -22.93 50.10 -18.64
N VAL A 735 -22.18 49.45 -17.76
CA VAL A 735 -20.99 50.04 -17.14
C VAL A 735 -19.88 50.21 -18.24
N PRO A 736 -19.30 51.39 -18.42
CA PRO A 736 -18.28 51.62 -19.41
C PRO A 736 -17.09 50.69 -19.24
N GLY A 737 -16.70 49.99 -20.31
CA GLY A 737 -15.57 49.04 -20.33
C GLY A 737 -15.98 47.59 -20.04
N VAL A 738 -17.22 47.28 -19.70
CA VAL A 738 -17.71 45.90 -19.63
C VAL A 738 -17.93 45.38 -21.03
N LEU A 739 -17.34 44.22 -21.32
CA LEU A 739 -17.44 43.53 -22.61
C LEU A 739 -18.56 42.48 -22.56
N GLU A 740 -18.66 41.78 -21.45
CA GLU A 740 -19.61 40.69 -21.27
C GLU A 740 -19.99 40.59 -19.78
N ALA A 741 -21.25 40.34 -19.48
CA ALA A 741 -21.71 40.04 -18.14
C ALA A 741 -22.78 38.98 -18.21
N ASP A 742 -22.45 37.78 -17.67
CA ASP A 742 -23.33 36.63 -17.72
C ASP A 742 -23.35 35.83 -16.42
N ARG A 743 -24.40 35.08 -16.25
CA ARG A 743 -24.52 34.13 -15.15
C ARG A 743 -23.65 32.89 -15.45
N ARG A 744 -22.90 32.42 -14.47
CA ARG A 744 -22.06 31.24 -14.58
C ARG A 744 -22.86 29.95 -14.65
#